data_4503b50198dc4e04893915eddbb48201
#
_entry.id   4503b50198dc4e04893915eddbb48201
#
_cell.length_a   1.000
_cell.length_b   1.000
_cell.length_c   1.000
_cell.angle_alpha   90.00
_cell.angle_beta   90.00
_cell.angle_gamma   90.00
#
_symmetry.space_group_name_H-M   'P 1'
#
loop_
_entity.id
_entity.type
_entity.pdbx_description
1 polymer ?
#
loop_
_entity_poly.entity_id
_entity_poly.type
_entity_poly.pdbx_seq_one_letter_code
_entity_poly.pdbx_strand_id
1 'polypeptide(L)'
;MHDAYESTTLLEKLPLKIEAIACYDDILLVGTKEGHLLQYKIKRGTGDNKYDVVLERSNKNFGKKPITQLYAVPELFLLISLTENVLSVHDLKTFQLIVCLSRTKGATLFAVDVKNAKTLSGGDQCMLRVCVAVRKKLQIMFWKNKTFHDLEDFTLYEVPKAMCWCKDSICVGFYKREYFLVKVNSGDTKELFPLGSKQQDPIIARLDDDRLMLGRDESSILIDSDGNPTQRYPISWSDLPIQIENNPPYVIAVLPKYVEVRTVEPRLMIQNIPLSKAHTICQGSGHIYISSQTSVWKLTPRSLNFQIKQLLESKEFELALKLADMTEDRPEEKDRLIHRIRTLYAFHQFCQHKFEESMAIFVKLGTDPSHVIGLYPNLLPQEFRNQLTYPERPPDLEGGELEKALLALQDYLTQKRKEVSKDINKEIETTAIKEGDVTIKSKKQLSQIIDTTLLKCYLQTNDALVAPLLRLKDNNCHVEESEKVLKKKEKFSELIILYEKKGLHEKALQLLVKQAARPNSPLKGHDRTVQYLQHLGKEHLKLIFEYAEWVLKEHQEDGLKIFTEDLPEVENLPREEVLNYLENINSELAIPYLEHIIWKCDDKSPEFHNRLAQLLQEKVQKLMKEYLQGLPEGHIPKRAGQEPGELGQVRSTLLKFLNMSEFYIPERLLTRFPLVFYEERAILLGRLGRHEQALGIYVHVLHDDRLAEEYCKKYYRKDKDSLKDVYFYLLKMYLDPPSPSTLGVSASQGIVPKPNMNAALRLMKEHAPKIDTSKSLELLPSTTKMSEILAYLENVMEHQAMIRRKNQVLKSMLYAENLQVHEQRMFYEKCKVTITDEKMCRVCRKKIGNSAFVRYPNGVIVHYYCCKDPKECPVEV
;
A
#
# COMPACT_ATOMS: atom_id res chain seq x y z
N MET A 1 13.90 -4.33 -43.17
CA MET A 1 13.64 -3.39 -44.27
C MET A 1 12.22 -3.55 -44.72
N HIS A 2 11.53 -2.46 -45.01
CA HIS A 2 10.14 -2.46 -45.53
C HIS A 2 10.01 -1.43 -46.62
N ASP A 3 8.95 -1.55 -47.41
CA ASP A 3 8.73 -0.64 -48.54
C ASP A 3 7.99 0.63 -48.09
N ALA A 4 8.75 1.68 -47.77
CA ALA A 4 8.19 2.98 -47.39
C ALA A 4 7.68 3.78 -48.58
N TYR A 5 8.36 3.65 -49.71
CA TYR A 5 8.04 4.36 -50.93
C TYR A 5 7.95 3.40 -52.13
N GLU A 6 7.09 3.75 -53.06
CA GLU A 6 7.02 3.14 -54.37
C GLU A 6 7.53 4.15 -55.40
N SER A 7 8.50 3.73 -56.22
CA SER A 7 9.05 4.55 -57.29
C SER A 7 8.30 4.32 -58.61
N THR A 8 7.88 5.39 -59.26
CA THR A 8 7.23 5.34 -60.54
C THR A 8 7.95 6.29 -61.54
N THR A 9 8.32 5.80 -62.71
CA THR A 9 8.94 6.63 -63.74
C THR A 9 7.91 7.52 -64.39
N LEU A 10 8.11 8.82 -64.34
CA LEU A 10 7.23 9.81 -64.98
C LEU A 10 7.69 10.21 -66.38
N LEU A 11 8.97 10.46 -66.50
CA LEU A 11 9.59 10.87 -67.73
C LEU A 11 10.82 10.00 -68.00
N GLU A 12 10.87 9.43 -69.24
CA GLU A 12 12.02 8.63 -69.68
C GLU A 12 12.67 9.28 -70.91
N LYS A 13 14.01 9.32 -70.92
CA LYS A 13 14.84 9.75 -72.05
C LYS A 13 14.42 11.11 -72.61
N LEU A 14 14.21 12.10 -71.79
CA LEU A 14 13.90 13.45 -72.19
C LEU A 14 15.03 13.94 -73.18
N PRO A 15 14.70 14.54 -74.30
CA PRO A 15 15.69 14.99 -75.32
C PRO A 15 16.51 16.19 -74.80
N LEU A 16 16.04 16.89 -73.76
CA LEU A 16 16.70 18.06 -73.20
C LEU A 16 17.31 17.63 -71.86
N LYS A 17 18.53 18.16 -71.50
CA LYS A 17 19.16 17.83 -70.21
C LYS A 17 18.52 18.60 -69.12
N ILE A 18 18.07 17.87 -68.09
CA ILE A 18 17.48 18.42 -66.88
C ILE A 18 18.57 18.98 -65.98
N GLU A 19 18.44 20.22 -65.53
CA GLU A 19 19.39 20.89 -64.61
C GLU A 19 18.75 21.22 -63.27
N ALA A 20 17.48 21.58 -63.27
CA ALA A 20 16.73 21.90 -62.04
C ALA A 20 15.28 21.40 -62.15
N ILE A 21 14.73 20.96 -61.04
CA ILE A 21 13.32 20.58 -60.90
C ILE A 21 12.69 21.34 -59.75
N ALA A 22 11.40 21.67 -59.88
CA ALA A 22 10.57 22.17 -58.79
C ALA A 22 9.16 21.60 -58.96
N CYS A 23 8.43 21.51 -57.86
CA CYS A 23 7.08 20.96 -57.90
C CYS A 23 6.14 21.75 -56.93
N TYR A 24 4.86 21.75 -57.32
CA TYR A 24 3.77 22.23 -56.46
C TYR A 24 2.49 21.53 -56.91
N ASP A 25 1.66 21.20 -55.96
CA ASP A 25 0.45 20.42 -56.22
C ASP A 25 0.72 19.19 -57.13
N ASP A 26 -0.04 19.01 -58.21
CA ASP A 26 0.19 17.96 -59.21
C ASP A 26 1.02 18.42 -60.43
N ILE A 27 1.78 19.50 -60.26
CA ILE A 27 2.57 20.12 -61.34
C ILE A 27 4.06 19.93 -61.08
N LEU A 28 4.77 19.44 -62.10
CA LEU A 28 6.21 19.33 -62.10
C LEU A 28 6.77 20.35 -63.08
N LEU A 29 7.69 21.19 -62.61
CA LEU A 29 8.47 22.14 -63.40
C LEU A 29 9.87 21.57 -63.63
N VAL A 30 10.29 21.57 -64.89
CA VAL A 30 11.60 21.08 -65.31
C VAL A 30 12.35 22.21 -66.03
N GLY A 31 13.46 22.63 -65.38
CA GLY A 31 14.40 23.59 -65.98
C GLY A 31 15.55 22.85 -66.68
N THR A 32 15.82 23.24 -67.92
CA THR A 32 16.80 22.55 -68.75
C THR A 32 18.11 23.31 -68.83
N LYS A 33 19.16 22.62 -69.29
CA LYS A 33 20.48 23.18 -69.59
C LYS A 33 20.43 24.18 -70.71
N GLU A 34 19.47 24.02 -71.60
CA GLU A 34 19.26 24.91 -72.76
C GLU A 34 18.45 26.21 -72.46
N GLY A 35 18.01 26.31 -71.08
CA GLY A 35 17.26 27.48 -70.68
C GLY A 35 15.73 27.34 -70.89
N HIS A 36 15.22 26.18 -71.30
CA HIS A 36 13.80 25.95 -71.44
C HIS A 36 13.18 25.58 -70.09
N LEU A 37 11.98 26.09 -69.82
CA LEU A 37 11.13 25.71 -68.75
C LEU A 37 9.95 24.87 -69.25
N LEU A 38 9.79 23.65 -68.78
CA LEU A 38 8.73 22.72 -69.13
C LEU A 38 7.83 22.53 -67.88
N GLN A 39 6.52 22.59 -68.12
CA GLN A 39 5.49 22.33 -67.11
C GLN A 39 4.79 21.04 -67.42
N TYR A 40 4.85 20.07 -66.56
CA TYR A 40 4.13 18.81 -66.67
C TYR A 40 3.03 18.75 -65.61
N LYS A 41 1.85 18.31 -66.04
CA LYS A 41 0.76 17.99 -65.15
C LYS A 41 0.69 16.48 -64.95
N ILE A 42 0.62 16.05 -63.69
CA ILE A 42 0.65 14.65 -63.33
C ILE A 42 -0.75 14.28 -62.84
N LYS A 43 -1.48 13.44 -63.59
CA LYS A 43 -2.78 12.92 -63.22
C LYS A 43 -2.64 11.46 -62.82
N ARG A 44 -3.55 10.95 -61.95
CA ARG A 44 -3.64 9.52 -61.73
C ARG A 44 -4.14 8.85 -62.99
N GLY A 45 -3.42 7.85 -63.50
CA GLY A 45 -3.79 7.08 -64.68
C GLY A 45 -5.02 6.21 -64.42
N THR A 46 -5.81 6.00 -65.46
CA THR A 46 -7.00 5.14 -65.44
C THR A 46 -6.74 3.75 -66.02
N GLY A 47 -5.53 3.46 -66.45
CA GLY A 47 -5.10 2.21 -67.12
C GLY A 47 -3.89 1.58 -66.50
N ASP A 48 -3.11 0.80 -67.23
CA ASP A 48 -1.91 0.10 -66.75
C ASP A 48 -0.80 1.03 -66.21
N ASN A 49 -0.80 2.29 -66.65
CA ASN A 49 0.11 3.31 -66.10
C ASN A 49 -0.50 3.98 -64.88
N LYS A 50 0.26 3.98 -63.80
CA LYS A 50 -0.15 4.56 -62.51
C LYS A 50 -0.36 6.09 -62.60
N TYR A 51 0.38 6.76 -63.46
CA TYR A 51 0.28 8.20 -63.70
C TYR A 51 0.30 8.53 -65.18
N ASP A 52 -0.56 9.46 -65.62
CA ASP A 52 -0.57 10.11 -66.94
C ASP A 52 0.16 11.44 -66.76
N VAL A 53 1.23 11.62 -67.53
CA VAL A 53 2.05 12.82 -67.52
C VAL A 53 1.83 13.61 -68.84
N VAL A 54 1.26 14.80 -68.74
CA VAL A 54 0.95 15.65 -69.88
C VAL A 54 1.82 16.91 -69.82
N LEU A 55 2.52 17.18 -70.93
CA LEU A 55 3.22 18.45 -71.09
C LEU A 55 2.16 19.55 -71.27
N GLU A 56 1.93 20.38 -70.27
CA GLU A 56 0.92 21.44 -70.34
C GLU A 56 1.44 22.72 -70.97
N ARG A 57 2.70 23.04 -70.72
CA ARG A 57 3.34 24.23 -71.26
C ARG A 57 4.84 24.01 -71.42
N SER A 58 5.37 24.70 -72.49
CA SER A 58 6.81 24.74 -72.71
C SER A 58 7.21 26.20 -73.08
N ASN A 59 8.07 26.81 -72.28
CA ASN A 59 8.64 28.12 -72.58
C ASN A 59 10.10 27.92 -73.00
N LYS A 60 10.30 27.99 -74.36
CA LYS A 60 11.65 27.84 -74.92
C LYS A 60 12.53 29.08 -74.74
N ASN A 61 11.97 30.22 -74.46
CA ASN A 61 12.62 31.49 -74.33
C ASN A 61 12.65 31.97 -72.87
N PHE A 62 12.58 31.05 -71.91
CA PHE A 62 12.56 31.39 -70.47
C PHE A 62 13.93 31.94 -70.00
N GLY A 63 15.03 31.39 -70.51
CA GLY A 63 16.38 31.86 -70.25
C GLY A 63 17.30 31.56 -71.47
N LYS A 64 18.36 32.35 -71.66
CA LYS A 64 19.41 32.14 -72.69
C LYS A 64 20.51 31.20 -72.24
N LYS A 65 20.55 30.87 -70.92
CA LYS A 65 21.55 30.04 -70.22
C LYS A 65 20.81 28.96 -69.37
N PRO A 66 21.54 27.95 -68.89
CA PRO A 66 20.94 26.94 -68.06
C PRO A 66 20.10 27.52 -66.89
N ILE A 67 18.98 26.90 -66.61
CA ILE A 67 18.19 27.15 -65.41
C ILE A 67 18.81 26.34 -64.31
N THR A 68 19.63 26.98 -63.42
CA THR A 68 20.45 26.30 -62.41
C THR A 68 19.66 25.97 -61.15
N GLN A 69 18.63 26.79 -60.84
CA GLN A 69 17.82 26.58 -59.65
C GLN A 69 16.38 27.11 -59.87
N LEU A 70 15.41 26.37 -59.42
CA LEU A 70 13.98 26.72 -59.45
C LEU A 70 13.38 26.50 -58.08
N TYR A 71 12.48 27.40 -57.69
CA TYR A 71 11.71 27.26 -56.47
C TYR A 71 10.30 27.83 -56.69
N ALA A 72 9.26 27.00 -56.47
CA ALA A 72 7.88 27.43 -56.56
C ALA A 72 7.35 27.83 -55.20
N VAL A 73 6.66 28.96 -55.08
CA VAL A 73 5.97 29.46 -53.87
C VAL A 73 4.49 29.55 -54.23
N PRO A 74 3.74 28.45 -54.06
CA PRO A 74 2.31 28.36 -54.46
C PRO A 74 1.46 29.37 -53.67
N GLU A 75 1.75 29.63 -52.41
CA GLU A 75 1.02 30.54 -51.51
C GLU A 75 0.95 31.97 -52.02
N LEU A 76 1.99 32.36 -52.77
CA LEU A 76 2.09 33.71 -53.35
C LEU A 76 1.98 33.72 -54.89
N PHE A 77 1.76 32.56 -55.50
CA PHE A 77 1.79 32.35 -56.95
C PHE A 77 3.08 32.79 -57.66
N LEU A 78 4.22 32.58 -56.98
CA LEU A 78 5.51 33.00 -57.47
C LEU A 78 6.37 31.79 -57.88
N LEU A 79 7.15 31.99 -58.97
CA LEU A 79 8.24 31.10 -59.34
C LEU A 79 9.56 31.89 -59.27
N ILE A 80 10.43 31.46 -58.43
CA ILE A 80 11.77 32.05 -58.29
C ILE A 80 12.75 31.20 -59.14
N SER A 81 13.49 31.82 -59.98
CA SER A 81 14.44 31.16 -60.87
C SER A 81 15.82 31.83 -60.84
N LEU A 82 16.86 31.02 -60.96
CA LEU A 82 18.22 31.45 -61.18
C LEU A 82 18.65 31.09 -62.56
N THR A 83 18.69 32.11 -63.40
CA THR A 83 19.09 32.00 -64.81
C THR A 83 20.10 33.13 -65.13
N GLU A 84 21.09 32.91 -66.01
CA GLU A 84 22.04 33.90 -66.34
C GLU A 84 22.80 34.55 -65.18
N ASN A 85 22.94 33.84 -64.10
CA ASN A 85 23.47 34.26 -62.79
C ASN A 85 22.75 35.49 -62.18
N VAL A 86 21.42 35.58 -62.44
CA VAL A 86 20.52 36.60 -61.87
C VAL A 86 19.29 35.98 -61.36
N LEU A 87 18.83 36.42 -60.18
CA LEU A 87 17.57 35.98 -59.61
C LEU A 87 16.42 36.71 -60.33
N SER A 88 15.46 35.91 -60.78
CA SER A 88 14.26 36.42 -61.45
C SER A 88 13.02 35.83 -60.81
N VAL A 89 11.97 36.60 -60.67
CA VAL A 89 10.68 36.19 -60.14
C VAL A 89 9.65 36.25 -61.24
N HIS A 90 8.94 35.15 -61.41
CA HIS A 90 7.91 35.00 -62.45
C HIS A 90 6.57 34.67 -61.78
N ASP A 91 5.52 35.00 -62.43
CA ASP A 91 4.18 34.51 -62.10
C ASP A 91 4.11 33.01 -62.29
N LEU A 92 3.68 32.24 -61.30
CA LEU A 92 3.69 30.77 -61.36
C LEU A 92 2.75 30.21 -62.37
N LYS A 93 1.63 30.92 -62.74
CA LYS A 93 0.62 30.48 -63.67
C LYS A 93 0.93 30.86 -65.13
N THR A 94 1.51 32.03 -65.32
CA THR A 94 1.70 32.57 -66.66
C THR A 94 3.15 32.48 -67.17
N PHE A 95 4.12 32.29 -66.22
CA PHE A 95 5.54 32.38 -66.50
C PHE A 95 6.00 33.78 -66.97
N GLN A 96 5.16 34.80 -66.82
CA GLN A 96 5.55 36.18 -67.14
C GLN A 96 6.51 36.67 -66.06
N LEU A 97 7.54 37.38 -66.45
CA LEU A 97 8.52 38.00 -65.55
C LEU A 97 7.84 39.13 -64.78
N ILE A 98 7.84 39.01 -63.43
CA ILE A 98 7.37 40.05 -62.53
C ILE A 98 8.49 41.03 -62.25
N VAL A 99 9.64 40.48 -61.79
CA VAL A 99 10.81 41.30 -61.49
C VAL A 99 12.10 40.52 -61.77
N CYS A 100 13.07 41.20 -62.39
CA CYS A 100 14.44 40.73 -62.53
C CYS A 100 15.34 41.53 -61.61
N LEU A 101 15.99 40.89 -60.67
CA LEU A 101 16.79 41.53 -59.65
C LEU A 101 18.20 41.78 -60.17
N SER A 102 18.43 42.86 -60.95
CA SER A 102 19.70 43.22 -61.55
C SER A 102 20.82 43.36 -60.54
N ARG A 103 20.56 43.69 -59.30
CA ARG A 103 21.46 43.75 -58.14
C ARG A 103 22.08 42.39 -57.75
N THR A 104 21.37 41.29 -58.10
CA THR A 104 21.86 39.93 -57.84
C THR A 104 22.75 39.39 -58.96
N LYS A 105 23.25 40.25 -59.89
CA LYS A 105 24.11 39.83 -60.97
C LYS A 105 25.39 39.19 -60.47
N GLY A 106 25.65 37.98 -60.89
CA GLY A 106 26.71 37.13 -60.36
C GLY A 106 26.24 36.18 -59.26
N ALA A 107 24.94 36.00 -59.05
CA ALA A 107 24.38 35.04 -58.17
C ALA A 107 24.74 33.60 -58.58
N THR A 108 25.09 32.79 -57.60
CA THR A 108 25.45 31.37 -57.79
C THR A 108 24.43 30.41 -57.24
N LEU A 109 23.74 30.80 -56.17
CA LEU A 109 22.67 30.02 -55.57
C LEU A 109 21.79 30.92 -54.69
N PHE A 110 20.57 30.41 -54.40
CA PHE A 110 19.65 31.07 -53.49
C PHE A 110 18.98 30.02 -52.55
N ALA A 111 18.54 30.45 -51.37
CA ALA A 111 17.73 29.67 -50.45
C ALA A 111 16.51 30.48 -50.06
N VAL A 112 15.37 29.81 -50.05
CA VAL A 112 14.06 30.39 -49.74
C VAL A 112 13.59 29.95 -48.35
N ASP A 113 12.98 30.89 -47.63
CA ASP A 113 12.30 30.63 -46.39
C ASP A 113 10.90 31.20 -46.45
N VAL A 114 9.91 30.34 -46.31
CA VAL A 114 8.48 30.67 -46.31
C VAL A 114 7.93 30.42 -44.93
N LYS A 115 7.49 31.48 -44.24
CA LYS A 115 6.88 31.39 -42.91
C LYS A 115 5.44 31.86 -42.98
N ASN A 116 4.54 31.04 -42.51
CA ASN A 116 3.15 31.42 -42.27
C ASN A 116 3.02 32.03 -40.86
N ALA A 117 2.88 33.35 -40.77
CA ALA A 117 2.70 34.08 -39.55
C ALA A 117 1.21 34.43 -39.36
N LYS A 118 0.64 34.12 -38.22
CA LYS A 118 -0.70 34.62 -37.86
C LYS A 118 -0.58 36.06 -37.43
N THR A 119 -1.26 36.95 -38.14
CA THR A 119 -1.37 38.37 -37.76
C THR A 119 -2.25 38.56 -36.55
N LEU A 120 -2.03 39.61 -35.76
CA LEU A 120 -2.86 40.02 -34.62
C LEU A 120 -4.37 40.17 -34.96
N SER A 121 -4.66 40.35 -36.26
CA SER A 121 -6.03 40.43 -36.81
C SER A 121 -6.63 39.07 -37.25
N GLY A 122 -5.95 37.95 -37.01
CA GLY A 122 -6.44 36.59 -37.28
C GLY A 122 -6.30 36.14 -38.75
N GLY A 123 -5.64 36.91 -39.60
CA GLY A 123 -5.35 36.52 -41.00
C GLY A 123 -3.98 35.81 -41.08
N ASP A 124 -3.88 34.76 -41.91
CA ASP A 124 -2.61 34.11 -42.23
C ASP A 124 -1.84 34.99 -43.23
N GLN A 125 -0.69 35.53 -42.80
CA GLN A 125 0.21 36.27 -43.69
C GLN A 125 1.42 35.43 -43.99
N CYS A 126 1.60 35.10 -45.27
CA CYS A 126 2.80 34.42 -45.77
C CYS A 126 3.97 35.41 -45.89
N MET A 127 5.02 35.18 -45.13
CA MET A 127 6.27 35.95 -45.19
C MET A 127 7.28 35.13 -46.02
N LEU A 128 7.69 35.69 -47.14
CA LEU A 128 8.72 35.11 -48.00
C LEU A 128 10.05 35.85 -47.79
N ARG A 129 11.10 35.14 -47.37
CA ARG A 129 12.47 35.59 -47.28
C ARG A 129 13.33 34.82 -48.27
N VAL A 130 14.26 35.49 -48.91
CA VAL A 130 15.22 34.87 -49.83
C VAL A 130 16.63 35.32 -49.45
N CYS A 131 17.52 34.36 -49.33
CA CYS A 131 18.96 34.65 -49.26
C CYS A 131 19.60 34.30 -50.60
N VAL A 132 20.35 35.20 -51.19
CA VAL A 132 21.03 35.04 -52.48
C VAL A 132 22.55 35.17 -52.29
N ALA A 133 23.28 34.19 -52.75
CA ALA A 133 24.71 34.23 -52.79
C ALA A 133 25.21 34.92 -54.04
N VAL A 134 25.65 36.17 -53.93
CA VAL A 134 26.17 36.95 -55.04
C VAL A 134 27.69 37.05 -54.89
N ARG A 135 28.46 36.31 -55.68
CA ARG A 135 29.91 36.20 -55.49
C ARG A 135 30.23 35.82 -54.04
N LYS A 136 30.98 36.71 -53.29
CA LYS A 136 31.35 36.48 -51.88
C LYS A 136 30.43 37.21 -50.88
N LYS A 137 29.20 37.51 -51.27
CA LYS A 137 28.23 38.17 -50.37
C LYS A 137 26.96 37.39 -50.32
N LEU A 138 26.34 37.34 -49.15
CA LEU A 138 24.96 36.92 -48.93
C LEU A 138 24.09 38.17 -48.91
N GLN A 139 23.10 38.25 -49.79
CA GLN A 139 22.07 39.26 -49.80
C GLN A 139 20.77 38.67 -49.28
N ILE A 140 20.27 39.19 -48.16
CA ILE A 140 19.01 38.76 -47.59
C ILE A 140 17.93 39.74 -47.95
N MET A 141 16.83 39.23 -48.51
CA MET A 141 15.72 40.04 -49.00
C MET A 141 14.38 39.43 -48.56
N PHE A 142 13.39 40.28 -48.39
CA PHE A 142 12.02 39.88 -48.10
C PHE A 142 11.08 40.39 -49.17
N TRP A 143 10.03 39.62 -49.44
CA TRP A 143 9.04 39.94 -50.47
C TRP A 143 7.95 40.86 -49.91
N LYS A 144 7.76 41.98 -50.52
CA LYS A 144 6.71 42.95 -50.23
C LYS A 144 6.37 43.77 -51.48
N ASN A 145 5.09 44.09 -51.71
CA ASN A 145 4.63 44.96 -52.78
C ASN A 145 5.15 44.54 -54.17
N LYS A 146 5.11 43.23 -54.52
CA LYS A 146 5.58 42.65 -55.76
C LYS A 146 7.09 42.85 -56.09
N THR A 147 7.89 43.21 -55.09
CA THR A 147 9.34 43.32 -55.21
C THR A 147 10.05 42.78 -53.98
N PHE A 148 11.32 42.46 -54.14
CA PHE A 148 12.17 42.12 -52.98
C PHE A 148 12.82 43.38 -52.43
N HIS A 149 12.78 43.57 -51.14
CA HIS A 149 13.42 44.61 -50.37
C HIS A 149 14.59 44.04 -49.60
N ASP A 150 15.72 44.82 -49.55
CA ASP A 150 16.91 44.38 -48.86
C ASP A 150 16.66 44.38 -47.35
N LEU A 151 17.15 43.34 -46.69
CA LEU A 151 17.16 43.26 -45.22
C LEU A 151 18.59 43.52 -44.70
N GLU A 152 19.55 42.66 -45.10
CA GLU A 152 20.94 42.74 -44.69
C GLU A 152 21.86 42.08 -45.73
N ASP A 153 23.14 42.54 -45.79
CA ASP A 153 24.20 41.98 -46.63
C ASP A 153 25.37 41.48 -45.77
N PHE A 154 25.79 40.24 -45.97
CA PHE A 154 26.92 39.66 -45.25
C PHE A 154 28.06 39.31 -46.23
N THR A 155 29.32 39.59 -45.82
CA THR A 155 30.48 39.25 -46.60
C THR A 155 31.01 37.87 -46.23
N LEU A 156 31.24 37.02 -47.24
CA LEU A 156 31.75 35.65 -47.09
C LEU A 156 33.22 35.59 -47.52
N TYR A 157 33.90 34.59 -46.98
CA TYR A 157 35.30 34.31 -47.36
C TYR A 157 35.45 33.80 -48.77
N GLU A 158 34.49 33.00 -49.25
CA GLU A 158 34.45 32.33 -50.55
C GLU A 158 33.07 32.25 -51.11
N VAL A 159 32.94 31.80 -52.38
CA VAL A 159 31.61 31.60 -53.02
C VAL A 159 30.99 30.31 -52.50
N PRO A 160 29.79 30.36 -51.88
CA PRO A 160 29.15 29.21 -51.34
C PRO A 160 28.65 28.24 -52.43
N LYS A 161 28.62 26.95 -52.10
CA LYS A 161 28.13 25.84 -52.92
C LYS A 161 26.82 25.24 -52.46
N ALA A 162 26.53 25.37 -51.18
CA ALA A 162 25.24 24.98 -50.59
C ALA A 162 24.84 26.02 -49.54
N MET A 163 23.52 26.21 -49.40
CA MET A 163 22.97 27.17 -48.46
C MET A 163 21.55 26.75 -48.07
N CYS A 164 21.23 26.84 -46.79
CA CYS A 164 19.90 26.54 -46.27
C CYS A 164 19.56 27.39 -45.05
N TRP A 165 18.29 27.75 -44.92
CA TRP A 165 17.73 28.46 -43.76
C TRP A 165 17.52 27.51 -42.60
N CYS A 166 17.82 28.01 -41.40
CA CYS A 166 17.48 27.37 -40.12
C CYS A 166 17.00 28.45 -39.15
N LYS A 167 15.69 28.60 -38.99
CA LYS A 167 15.07 29.64 -38.18
C LYS A 167 15.52 31.06 -38.53
N ASP A 168 16.42 31.66 -37.80
CA ASP A 168 16.97 33.00 -38.00
C ASP A 168 18.48 32.92 -38.27
N SER A 169 18.95 31.78 -38.74
CA SER A 169 20.31 31.54 -39.16
C SER A 169 20.36 30.92 -40.57
N ILE A 170 21.45 31.14 -41.26
CA ILE A 170 21.70 30.57 -42.61
C ILE A 170 22.96 29.72 -42.50
N CYS A 171 22.79 28.43 -42.78
CA CYS A 171 23.97 27.56 -42.92
C CYS A 171 24.52 27.65 -44.32
N VAL A 172 25.82 27.80 -44.47
CA VAL A 172 26.55 27.97 -45.71
C VAL A 172 27.65 26.93 -45.79
N GLY A 173 27.77 26.24 -46.89
CA GLY A 173 28.84 25.29 -47.18
C GLY A 173 29.74 25.75 -48.34
N PHE A 174 31.03 25.58 -48.21
CA PHE A 174 32.02 25.92 -49.23
C PHE A 174 32.65 24.68 -49.84
N TYR A 175 33.26 24.84 -50.99
CA TYR A 175 33.97 23.74 -51.66
C TYR A 175 35.19 23.31 -50.87
N LYS A 176 35.32 22.05 -50.51
CA LYS A 176 36.42 21.45 -49.75
C LYS A 176 36.79 22.15 -48.44
N ARG A 177 35.81 22.84 -47.82
CA ARG A 177 36.04 23.58 -46.56
C ARG A 177 34.97 23.24 -45.52
N GLU A 178 34.94 24.02 -44.45
CA GLU A 178 34.00 23.89 -43.32
C GLU A 178 32.60 24.40 -43.69
N TYR A 179 31.62 24.03 -42.88
CA TYR A 179 30.32 24.65 -42.85
C TYR A 179 30.37 25.86 -41.89
N PHE A 180 29.65 26.89 -42.25
CA PHE A 180 29.49 28.10 -41.46
C PHE A 180 28.01 28.37 -41.20
N LEU A 181 27.71 28.84 -39.99
CA LEU A 181 26.39 29.30 -39.60
C LEU A 181 26.44 30.84 -39.46
N VAL A 182 25.61 31.52 -40.20
CA VAL A 182 25.48 33.00 -40.18
C VAL A 182 24.19 33.33 -39.45
N LYS A 183 24.25 34.04 -38.32
CA LYS A 183 23.06 34.54 -37.63
C LYS A 183 22.59 35.84 -38.32
N VAL A 184 21.36 35.86 -38.79
CA VAL A 184 20.80 36.97 -39.60
C VAL A 184 20.69 38.23 -38.71
N ASN A 185 20.32 38.13 -37.46
CA ASN A 185 20.06 39.29 -36.56
C ASN A 185 21.33 40.01 -36.08
N SER A 186 22.45 39.28 -35.90
CA SER A 186 23.69 39.84 -35.38
C SER A 186 24.84 39.86 -36.35
N GLY A 187 24.72 39.18 -37.46
CA GLY A 187 25.82 39.02 -38.43
C GLY A 187 26.94 38.11 -37.96
N ASP A 188 26.82 37.48 -36.80
CA ASP A 188 27.83 36.58 -36.28
C ASP A 188 27.97 35.35 -37.12
N THR A 189 29.20 34.99 -37.44
CA THR A 189 29.51 33.77 -38.19
C THR A 189 30.18 32.74 -37.28
N LYS A 190 29.58 31.56 -37.17
CA LYS A 190 30.15 30.45 -36.40
C LYS A 190 30.64 29.37 -37.37
N GLU A 191 31.93 29.02 -37.28
CA GLU A 191 32.48 27.86 -37.96
C GLU A 191 31.99 26.60 -37.27
N LEU A 192 31.56 25.60 -38.02
CA LEU A 192 30.98 24.36 -37.51
C LEU A 192 32.02 23.23 -37.52
N PHE A 193 32.16 22.57 -38.63
CA PHE A 193 33.11 21.47 -38.81
C PHE A 193 33.45 21.30 -40.30
N PRO A 194 34.61 20.69 -40.61
CA PRO A 194 35.03 20.51 -41.99
C PRO A 194 34.21 19.41 -42.70
N LEU A 195 34.12 19.55 -44.02
CA LEU A 195 33.71 18.50 -44.94
C LEU A 195 34.69 17.31 -44.71
N GLY A 196 34.33 16.11 -44.89
CA GLY A 196 35.25 14.99 -44.78
C GLY A 196 36.31 15.00 -45.90
N SER A 197 37.21 14.03 -45.85
CA SER A 197 38.30 13.91 -46.84
C SER A 197 37.84 13.47 -48.21
N LYS A 198 36.72 12.75 -48.31
CA LYS A 198 36.17 12.22 -49.54
C LYS A 198 35.17 13.18 -50.19
N GLN A 199 34.49 13.97 -49.42
CA GLN A 199 33.43 14.87 -49.86
C GLN A 199 34.01 16.19 -50.36
N GLN A 200 33.62 16.58 -51.61
CA GLN A 200 34.08 17.81 -52.23
C GLN A 200 33.03 18.92 -52.15
N ASP A 201 31.78 18.58 -52.41
CA ASP A 201 30.68 19.53 -52.38
C ASP A 201 29.88 19.41 -51.05
N PRO A 202 29.51 20.54 -50.42
CA PRO A 202 28.74 20.55 -49.17
C PRO A 202 27.30 20.12 -49.43
N ILE A 203 26.72 19.40 -48.47
CA ILE A 203 25.33 18.98 -48.51
C ILE A 203 24.65 19.48 -47.22
N ILE A 204 23.55 20.20 -47.40
CA ILE A 204 22.74 20.79 -46.33
C ILE A 204 21.30 20.44 -46.61
N ALA A 205 20.64 19.77 -45.67
CA ALA A 205 19.21 19.48 -45.75
C ALA A 205 18.51 20.06 -44.51
N ARG A 206 17.33 20.63 -44.69
CA ARG A 206 16.49 21.10 -43.57
C ARG A 206 15.65 19.95 -43.07
N LEU A 207 15.72 19.69 -41.79
CA LEU A 207 14.89 18.68 -41.14
C LEU A 207 13.57 19.27 -40.63
N ASP A 208 13.69 20.36 -39.91
CA ASP A 208 12.56 21.15 -39.40
C ASP A 208 12.99 22.63 -39.28
N ASP A 209 12.17 23.45 -38.66
CA ASP A 209 12.48 24.87 -38.52
C ASP A 209 13.76 25.16 -37.72
N ASP A 210 14.13 24.27 -36.83
CA ASP A 210 15.22 24.48 -35.86
C ASP A 210 16.43 23.56 -36.07
N ARG A 211 16.33 22.54 -36.98
CA ARG A 211 17.42 21.57 -37.18
C ARG A 211 17.83 21.41 -38.66
N LEU A 212 19.12 21.27 -38.83
CA LEU A 212 19.72 20.96 -40.12
C LEU A 212 20.50 19.65 -40.09
N MET A 213 20.59 19.03 -41.24
CA MET A 213 21.45 17.87 -41.50
C MET A 213 22.59 18.27 -42.42
N LEU A 214 23.83 18.09 -42.02
CA LEU A 214 25.02 18.45 -42.76
C LEU A 214 25.80 17.20 -43.15
N GLY A 215 26.17 17.09 -44.41
CA GLY A 215 26.95 15.98 -44.95
C GLY A 215 28.42 16.05 -44.49
N ARG A 216 28.99 14.90 -44.09
CA ARG A 216 30.43 14.72 -43.87
C ARG A 216 30.86 13.34 -44.33
N ASP A 217 31.52 13.26 -45.46
CA ASP A 217 31.79 12.00 -46.15
C ASP A 217 30.51 11.14 -46.30
N GLU A 218 30.58 9.87 -45.96
CA GLU A 218 29.49 8.90 -45.98
C GLU A 218 28.56 9.02 -44.74
N SER A 219 28.60 10.20 -44.08
CA SER A 219 27.74 10.40 -42.90
C SER A 219 27.13 11.80 -42.85
N SER A 220 26.07 11.97 -42.06
CA SER A 220 25.44 13.26 -41.85
C SER A 220 25.29 13.55 -40.36
N ILE A 221 25.60 14.78 -39.99
CA ILE A 221 25.56 15.28 -38.61
C ILE A 221 24.37 16.23 -38.50
N LEU A 222 23.61 16.09 -37.43
CA LEU A 222 22.46 16.95 -37.15
C LEU A 222 22.88 18.07 -36.21
N ILE A 223 22.50 19.29 -36.54
CA ILE A 223 22.76 20.49 -35.75
C ILE A 223 21.47 21.26 -35.47
N ASP A 224 21.49 22.04 -34.40
CA ASP A 224 20.45 23.02 -34.07
C ASP A 224 20.69 24.38 -34.74
N SER A 225 19.79 25.34 -34.53
CA SER A 225 19.89 26.73 -35.03
C SER A 225 21.10 27.49 -34.45
N ASP A 226 21.75 27.02 -33.39
CA ASP A 226 22.96 27.59 -32.82
C ASP A 226 24.24 26.86 -33.25
N GLY A 227 24.13 25.83 -34.10
CA GLY A 227 25.23 25.04 -34.61
C GLY A 227 25.81 24.04 -33.63
N ASN A 228 25.01 23.53 -32.65
CA ASN A 228 25.44 22.48 -31.75
C ASN A 228 24.90 21.13 -32.26
N PRO A 229 25.67 20.05 -32.16
CA PRO A 229 25.19 18.72 -32.54
C PRO A 229 24.01 18.29 -31.67
N THR A 230 22.91 17.92 -32.29
CA THR A 230 21.68 17.47 -31.58
C THR A 230 21.69 15.98 -31.28
N GLN A 231 22.55 15.21 -31.96
CA GLN A 231 22.66 13.77 -31.78
C GLN A 231 24.08 13.35 -31.45
N ARG A 232 24.22 12.33 -30.60
CA ARG A 232 25.52 11.79 -30.19
C ARG A 232 26.29 11.07 -31.30
N TYR A 233 25.59 10.50 -32.27
CA TYR A 233 26.14 9.72 -33.37
C TYR A 233 25.59 10.21 -34.71
N PRO A 234 26.38 10.28 -35.77
CA PRO A 234 25.93 10.67 -37.11
C PRO A 234 25.03 9.60 -37.76
N ILE A 235 24.29 10.00 -38.77
CA ILE A 235 23.59 9.06 -39.67
C ILE A 235 24.60 8.63 -40.73
N SER A 236 24.89 7.32 -40.84
CA SER A 236 25.81 6.80 -41.87
C SER A 236 25.05 6.37 -43.12
N TRP A 237 25.56 6.69 -44.27
CA TRP A 237 25.04 6.30 -45.58
C TRP A 237 25.87 5.19 -46.17
N SER A 238 25.34 4.44 -47.15
CA SER A 238 26.06 3.36 -47.79
C SER A 238 27.07 3.83 -48.85
N ASP A 239 26.97 5.07 -49.32
CA ASP A 239 27.89 5.73 -50.26
C ASP A 239 27.81 7.26 -50.03
N LEU A 240 28.64 8.03 -50.77
CA LEU A 240 28.61 9.49 -50.69
C LEU A 240 27.26 10.04 -51.16
N PRO A 241 26.50 10.75 -50.35
CA PRO A 241 25.25 11.35 -50.81
C PRO A 241 25.51 12.54 -51.77
N ILE A 242 24.67 12.69 -52.73
CA ILE A 242 24.68 13.81 -53.69
C ILE A 242 23.78 14.92 -53.18
N GLN A 243 22.56 14.55 -52.78
CA GLN A 243 21.58 15.46 -52.19
C GLN A 243 20.72 14.68 -51.16
N ILE A 244 20.27 15.38 -50.14
CA ILE A 244 19.45 14.82 -49.07
C ILE A 244 18.18 15.67 -48.95
N GLU A 245 17.06 15.03 -48.74
CA GLU A 245 15.76 15.68 -48.52
C GLU A 245 15.05 15.05 -47.33
N ASN A 246 14.33 15.84 -46.54
CA ASN A 246 13.62 15.38 -45.39
C ASN A 246 12.10 15.18 -45.73
N ASN A 247 11.60 14.02 -45.44
CA ASN A 247 10.17 13.72 -45.49
C ASN A 247 9.78 12.88 -44.26
N PRO A 248 9.39 13.50 -43.17
CA PRO A 248 9.18 12.80 -41.92
C PRO A 248 8.20 11.62 -42.07
N PRO A 249 8.46 10.46 -41.44
CA PRO A 249 9.56 10.16 -40.49
C PRO A 249 10.90 9.79 -41.11
N TYR A 250 11.00 9.91 -42.42
CA TYR A 250 12.15 9.47 -43.22
C TYR A 250 13.00 10.61 -43.70
N VAL A 251 14.29 10.29 -43.89
CA VAL A 251 15.24 11.11 -44.65
C VAL A 251 15.65 10.32 -45.88
N ILE A 252 15.69 10.99 -47.01
CA ILE A 252 15.93 10.39 -48.33
C ILE A 252 17.23 10.96 -48.86
N ALA A 253 18.21 10.11 -49.13
CA ALA A 253 19.47 10.51 -49.75
C ALA A 253 19.59 9.95 -51.16
N VAL A 254 19.92 10.81 -52.10
CA VAL A 254 20.28 10.42 -53.45
C VAL A 254 21.76 10.05 -53.47
N LEU A 255 22.04 8.79 -53.80
CA LEU A 255 23.37 8.24 -53.91
C LEU A 255 23.67 7.96 -55.41
N PRO A 256 24.92 7.77 -55.81
CA PRO A 256 25.26 7.61 -57.24
C PRO A 256 24.58 6.46 -57.99
N LYS A 257 24.20 5.39 -57.23
CA LYS A 257 23.62 4.16 -57.82
C LYS A 257 22.19 3.90 -57.44
N TYR A 258 21.73 4.41 -56.30
CA TYR A 258 20.42 4.18 -55.71
C TYR A 258 20.00 5.34 -54.81
N VAL A 259 18.77 5.34 -54.40
CA VAL A 259 18.22 6.27 -53.43
C VAL A 259 18.00 5.50 -52.13
N GLU A 260 18.58 6.01 -51.04
CA GLU A 260 18.51 5.39 -49.76
C GLU A 260 17.54 6.13 -48.85
N VAL A 261 16.63 5.39 -48.19
CA VAL A 261 15.64 5.90 -47.23
C VAL A 261 16.03 5.42 -45.84
N ARG A 262 16.18 6.37 -44.92
CA ARG A 262 16.50 6.10 -43.51
C ARG A 262 15.58 6.82 -42.55
N THR A 263 15.53 6.36 -41.32
CA THR A 263 14.93 7.11 -40.23
C THR A 263 15.99 7.94 -39.51
N VAL A 264 15.55 9.08 -38.96
CA VAL A 264 16.42 9.93 -38.12
C VAL A 264 16.64 9.27 -36.76
N GLU A 265 15.56 8.73 -36.19
CA GLU A 265 15.55 7.98 -34.92
C GLU A 265 14.51 6.85 -34.97
N PRO A 266 14.90 5.61 -34.68
CA PRO A 266 16.24 5.03 -34.65
C PRO A 266 16.87 5.08 -36.05
N ARG A 267 18.18 5.14 -36.18
CA ARG A 267 18.94 5.35 -37.47
C ARG A 267 18.96 4.07 -38.32
N LEU A 268 17.81 3.59 -38.69
CA LEU A 268 17.66 2.36 -39.47
C LEU A 268 17.61 2.66 -40.95
N MET A 269 18.25 1.79 -41.75
CA MET A 269 18.06 1.75 -43.18
C MET A 269 16.71 1.08 -43.45
N ILE A 270 15.82 1.78 -44.11
CA ILE A 270 14.46 1.34 -44.39
C ILE A 270 14.35 0.69 -45.76
N GLN A 271 14.80 1.43 -46.79
CA GLN A 271 14.64 1.00 -48.17
C GLN A 271 15.77 1.50 -49.06
N ASN A 272 16.18 0.67 -50.00
CA ASN A 272 17.05 1.05 -51.11
C ASN A 272 16.26 0.99 -52.43
N ILE A 273 16.15 2.12 -53.14
CA ILE A 273 15.42 2.22 -54.38
C ILE A 273 16.45 2.31 -55.51
N PRO A 274 16.53 1.36 -56.46
CA PRO A 274 17.49 1.33 -57.50
C PRO A 274 17.18 2.39 -58.57
N LEU A 275 17.66 3.62 -58.41
CA LEU A 275 17.54 4.72 -59.39
C LEU A 275 18.97 5.14 -59.79
N SER A 276 19.40 4.66 -60.93
CA SER A 276 20.73 4.94 -61.42
C SER A 276 20.87 6.36 -61.99
N LYS A 277 22.00 7.03 -61.67
CA LYS A 277 22.32 8.38 -62.14
C LYS A 277 21.32 9.45 -61.66
N ALA A 278 20.60 9.20 -60.60
CA ALA A 278 19.82 10.22 -59.92
C ALA A 278 20.72 11.36 -59.42
N HIS A 279 20.30 12.59 -59.59
CA HIS A 279 21.16 13.74 -59.28
C HIS A 279 20.43 14.78 -58.41
N THR A 280 19.15 15.06 -58.68
CA THR A 280 18.39 16.11 -58.00
C THR A 280 17.14 15.55 -57.39
N ILE A 281 16.84 15.98 -56.18
CA ILE A 281 15.57 15.67 -55.48
C ILE A 281 14.84 16.96 -55.13
N CYS A 282 13.55 16.99 -55.25
CA CYS A 282 12.72 18.09 -54.80
C CYS A 282 11.44 17.56 -54.17
N GLN A 283 10.94 18.32 -53.19
CA GLN A 283 9.67 18.04 -52.51
C GLN A 283 8.71 19.21 -52.64
N GLY A 284 7.42 18.91 -52.86
CA GLY A 284 6.36 19.91 -52.89
C GLY A 284 4.98 19.22 -52.72
N SER A 285 4.10 19.83 -51.92
CA SER A 285 2.73 19.34 -51.70
C SER A 285 2.65 17.84 -51.29
N GLY A 286 3.62 17.36 -50.48
CA GLY A 286 3.66 15.98 -50.05
C GLY A 286 4.19 14.95 -51.06
N HIS A 287 4.63 15.39 -52.24
CA HIS A 287 5.21 14.54 -53.26
C HIS A 287 6.72 14.77 -53.41
N ILE A 288 7.42 13.69 -53.69
CA ILE A 288 8.87 13.71 -53.90
C ILE A 288 9.18 13.30 -55.33
N TYR A 289 9.97 14.14 -55.97
CA TYR A 289 10.44 13.89 -57.32
C TYR A 289 11.95 13.83 -57.36
N ILE A 290 12.48 12.86 -58.10
CA ILE A 290 13.90 12.64 -58.24
C ILE A 290 14.19 12.70 -59.71
N SER A 291 15.24 13.39 -60.12
CA SER A 291 15.62 13.45 -61.52
C SER A 291 17.07 13.00 -61.75
N SER A 292 17.27 12.45 -62.95
CA SER A 292 18.56 12.34 -63.60
C SER A 292 18.67 13.43 -64.67
N GLN A 293 19.72 13.41 -65.47
CA GLN A 293 19.84 14.36 -66.61
C GLN A 293 18.77 14.17 -67.68
N THR A 294 18.10 12.99 -67.72
CA THR A 294 17.16 12.67 -68.81
C THR A 294 15.85 12.04 -68.33
N SER A 295 15.75 11.69 -67.08
CA SER A 295 14.57 10.98 -66.58
C SER A 295 14.13 11.59 -65.24
N VAL A 296 12.82 11.45 -64.96
CA VAL A 296 12.24 11.89 -63.65
C VAL A 296 11.38 10.77 -63.07
N TRP A 297 11.55 10.52 -61.81
CA TRP A 297 10.78 9.55 -61.04
C TRP A 297 10.01 10.26 -59.93
N LYS A 298 8.82 9.71 -59.61
CA LYS A 298 8.02 10.10 -58.45
C LYS A 298 8.12 9.04 -57.39
N LEU A 299 8.44 9.46 -56.18
CA LEU A 299 8.32 8.59 -55.00
C LEU A 299 6.97 8.84 -54.34
N THR A 300 6.18 7.80 -54.26
CA THR A 300 4.87 7.83 -53.62
C THR A 300 4.94 7.11 -52.29
N PRO A 301 4.66 7.79 -51.18
CA PRO A 301 4.68 7.11 -49.86
C PRO A 301 3.56 6.05 -49.83
N ARG A 302 3.87 4.86 -49.37
CA ARG A 302 2.86 3.83 -49.07
C ARG A 302 2.08 4.21 -47.81
N SER A 303 0.82 3.78 -47.73
CA SER A 303 0.01 4.11 -46.54
C SER A 303 0.66 3.65 -45.25
N LEU A 304 0.58 4.47 -44.23
CA LEU A 304 1.20 4.17 -42.91
C LEU A 304 0.69 2.83 -42.36
N ASN A 305 -0.58 2.53 -42.55
CA ASN A 305 -1.16 1.26 -42.10
C ASN A 305 -0.53 0.04 -42.78
N PHE A 306 -0.18 0.16 -44.08
CA PHE A 306 0.52 -0.91 -44.79
C PHE A 306 1.95 -1.06 -44.30
N GLN A 307 2.65 0.03 -44.05
CA GLN A 307 4.01 0.02 -43.53
C GLN A 307 4.04 -0.56 -42.13
N ILE A 308 3.10 -0.18 -41.26
CA ILE A 308 2.96 -0.73 -39.89
C ILE A 308 2.76 -2.24 -39.97
N LYS A 309 1.92 -2.73 -40.89
CA LYS A 309 1.69 -4.18 -41.06
C LYS A 309 2.98 -4.92 -41.43
N GLN A 310 3.72 -4.40 -42.41
CA GLN A 310 5.02 -4.98 -42.78
C GLN A 310 6.06 -4.95 -41.63
N LEU A 311 6.08 -3.87 -40.86
CA LEU A 311 6.97 -3.75 -39.69
C LEU A 311 6.60 -4.74 -38.59
N LEU A 312 5.32 -4.99 -38.41
CA LEU A 312 4.88 -6.01 -37.46
C LEU A 312 5.28 -7.43 -37.88
N GLU A 313 5.21 -7.72 -39.19
CA GLU A 313 5.67 -8.99 -39.77
C GLU A 313 7.19 -9.14 -39.63
N SER A 314 7.96 -8.04 -39.76
CA SER A 314 9.42 -8.02 -39.58
C SER A 314 9.86 -7.86 -38.13
N LYS A 315 8.95 -7.77 -37.15
CA LYS A 315 9.19 -7.62 -35.72
C LYS A 315 9.93 -6.32 -35.30
N GLU A 316 9.80 -5.26 -36.12
CA GLU A 316 10.36 -3.92 -35.86
C GLU A 316 9.33 -3.02 -35.13
N PHE A 317 9.03 -3.37 -33.87
CA PHE A 317 7.93 -2.76 -33.10
C PHE A 317 8.17 -1.30 -32.73
N GLU A 318 9.41 -0.89 -32.45
CA GLU A 318 9.72 0.50 -32.10
C GLU A 318 9.41 1.46 -33.25
N LEU A 319 9.76 1.05 -34.48
CA LEU A 319 9.47 1.84 -35.64
C LEU A 319 7.99 1.85 -35.94
N ALA A 320 7.31 0.70 -35.78
CA ALA A 320 5.85 0.59 -35.94
C ALA A 320 5.10 1.51 -34.96
N LEU A 321 5.56 1.65 -33.73
CA LEU A 321 4.99 2.58 -32.74
C LEU A 321 5.14 4.04 -33.17
N LYS A 322 6.33 4.44 -33.64
CA LYS A 322 6.57 5.79 -34.15
C LYS A 322 5.70 6.13 -35.33
N LEU A 323 5.52 5.19 -36.27
CA LEU A 323 4.62 5.38 -37.39
C LEU A 323 3.16 5.45 -36.96
N ALA A 324 2.74 4.64 -35.99
CA ALA A 324 1.39 4.69 -35.46
C ALA A 324 1.10 6.03 -34.75
N ASP A 325 2.09 6.64 -34.08
CA ASP A 325 1.94 7.98 -33.50
C ASP A 325 1.73 9.09 -34.56
N MET A 326 2.16 8.85 -35.79
CA MET A 326 2.02 9.81 -36.90
C MET A 326 0.76 9.60 -37.76
N THR A 327 -0.05 8.57 -37.47
CA THR A 327 -1.31 8.37 -38.20
C THR A 327 -2.31 9.47 -37.84
N GLU A 328 -3.05 9.95 -38.84
CA GLU A 328 -4.10 10.97 -38.71
C GLU A 328 -5.46 10.34 -38.38
N ASP A 329 -5.49 9.07 -37.97
CA ASP A 329 -6.71 8.35 -37.59
C ASP A 329 -7.36 8.99 -36.36
N ARG A 330 -8.62 8.64 -36.12
CA ARG A 330 -9.34 9.09 -34.91
C ARG A 330 -8.56 8.68 -33.64
N PRO A 331 -8.54 9.52 -32.61
CA PRO A 331 -7.78 9.25 -31.39
C PRO A 331 -8.02 7.85 -30.82
N GLU A 332 -9.28 7.38 -30.84
CA GLU A 332 -9.64 6.05 -30.32
C GLU A 332 -9.08 4.90 -31.17
N GLU A 333 -9.04 5.04 -32.50
CA GLU A 333 -8.49 4.03 -33.42
C GLU A 333 -6.98 3.98 -33.32
N LYS A 334 -6.36 5.14 -33.20
CA LYS A 334 -4.92 5.29 -32.96
C LYS A 334 -4.50 4.64 -31.65
N ASP A 335 -5.21 4.91 -30.54
CA ASP A 335 -4.91 4.32 -29.24
C ASP A 335 -5.08 2.79 -29.26
N ARG A 336 -6.10 2.28 -29.94
CA ARG A 336 -6.28 0.82 -30.14
C ARG A 336 -5.13 0.21 -30.92
N LEU A 337 -4.67 0.88 -31.98
CA LEU A 337 -3.54 0.42 -32.78
C LEU A 337 -2.26 0.39 -31.97
N ILE A 338 -1.96 1.46 -31.26
CA ILE A 338 -0.79 1.56 -30.36
C ILE A 338 -0.85 0.50 -29.28
N HIS A 339 -2.01 0.30 -28.64
CA HIS A 339 -2.21 -0.75 -27.64
C HIS A 339 -1.92 -2.15 -28.20
N ARG A 340 -2.44 -2.43 -29.42
CA ARG A 340 -2.18 -3.70 -30.12
C ARG A 340 -0.71 -3.92 -30.41
N ILE A 341 -0.01 -2.89 -30.93
CA ILE A 341 1.42 -2.97 -31.25
C ILE A 341 2.24 -3.21 -29.96
N ARG A 342 1.94 -2.49 -28.88
CA ARG A 342 2.61 -2.68 -27.60
C ARG A 342 2.36 -4.07 -27.00
N THR A 343 1.17 -4.63 -27.17
CA THR A 343 0.85 -5.99 -26.73
C THR A 343 1.69 -7.01 -27.49
N LEU A 344 1.80 -6.87 -28.82
CA LEU A 344 2.64 -7.73 -29.65
C LEU A 344 4.13 -7.57 -29.30
N TYR A 345 4.58 -6.36 -29.00
CA TYR A 345 5.94 -6.08 -28.57
C TYR A 345 6.27 -6.73 -27.21
N ALA A 346 5.36 -6.61 -26.25
CA ALA A 346 5.51 -7.27 -24.95
C ALA A 346 5.62 -8.80 -25.13
N PHE A 347 4.76 -9.39 -25.96
CA PHE A 347 4.80 -10.80 -26.29
C PHE A 347 6.14 -11.21 -26.95
N HIS A 348 6.61 -10.41 -27.92
CA HIS A 348 7.89 -10.65 -28.59
C HIS A 348 9.07 -10.58 -27.60
N GLN A 349 9.11 -9.61 -26.70
CA GLN A 349 10.12 -9.52 -25.64
C GLN A 349 10.09 -10.76 -24.73
N PHE A 350 8.90 -11.27 -24.42
CA PHE A 350 8.75 -12.50 -23.67
C PHE A 350 9.38 -13.71 -24.42
N CYS A 351 9.11 -13.82 -25.74
CA CYS A 351 9.72 -14.86 -26.58
C CYS A 351 11.25 -14.75 -26.73
N GLN A 352 11.81 -13.55 -26.51
CA GLN A 352 13.25 -13.30 -26.49
C GLN A 352 13.89 -13.50 -25.11
N HIS A 353 13.16 -14.08 -24.14
CA HIS A 353 13.60 -14.28 -22.75
C HIS A 353 13.91 -12.99 -21.97
N LYS A 354 13.38 -11.83 -22.42
CA LYS A 354 13.47 -10.56 -21.72
C LYS A 354 12.22 -10.34 -20.86
N PHE A 355 12.10 -11.14 -19.82
CA PHE A 355 10.86 -11.24 -19.03
C PHE A 355 10.52 -9.96 -18.28
N GLU A 356 11.49 -9.28 -17.68
CA GLU A 356 11.28 -8.05 -16.90
C GLU A 356 10.76 -6.92 -17.79
N GLU A 357 11.36 -6.72 -18.97
CA GLU A 357 10.95 -5.70 -19.94
C GLU A 357 9.53 -5.98 -20.44
N SER A 358 9.23 -7.24 -20.75
CA SER A 358 7.93 -7.70 -21.19
C SER A 358 6.86 -7.41 -20.12
N MET A 359 7.11 -7.79 -18.86
CA MET A 359 6.19 -7.57 -17.76
C MET A 359 5.95 -6.07 -17.49
N ALA A 360 6.99 -5.24 -17.59
CA ALA A 360 6.86 -3.79 -17.45
C ALA A 360 5.95 -3.17 -18.51
N ILE A 361 5.96 -3.70 -19.74
CA ILE A 361 5.06 -3.25 -20.79
C ILE A 361 3.61 -3.72 -20.50
N PHE A 362 3.40 -4.97 -20.09
CA PHE A 362 2.08 -5.49 -19.73
C PHE A 362 1.44 -4.75 -18.55
N VAL A 363 2.24 -4.32 -17.57
CA VAL A 363 1.77 -3.46 -16.48
C VAL A 363 1.21 -2.15 -17.02
N LYS A 364 1.99 -1.46 -17.86
CA LYS A 364 1.61 -0.15 -18.44
C LYS A 364 0.36 -0.24 -19.33
N LEU A 365 0.18 -1.36 -20.01
CA LEU A 365 -0.96 -1.60 -20.89
C LEU A 365 -2.25 -1.92 -20.14
N GLY A 366 -2.15 -2.29 -18.87
CA GLY A 366 -3.34 -2.77 -18.12
C GLY A 366 -3.91 -4.08 -18.65
N THR A 367 -3.09 -4.91 -19.30
CA THR A 367 -3.51 -6.19 -19.89
C THR A 367 -4.12 -7.09 -18.81
N ASP A 368 -5.15 -7.87 -19.17
CA ASP A 368 -5.77 -8.84 -18.27
C ASP A 368 -4.70 -9.84 -17.78
N PRO A 369 -4.50 -9.96 -16.47
CA PRO A 369 -3.54 -10.88 -15.88
C PRO A 369 -3.68 -12.32 -16.37
N SER A 370 -4.88 -12.77 -16.70
CA SER A 370 -5.12 -14.12 -17.22
C SER A 370 -4.34 -14.40 -18.52
N HIS A 371 -4.24 -13.40 -19.41
CA HIS A 371 -3.46 -13.50 -20.65
C HIS A 371 -1.96 -13.63 -20.37
N VAL A 372 -1.47 -12.89 -19.39
CA VAL A 372 -0.04 -12.93 -19.02
C VAL A 372 0.31 -14.26 -18.32
N ILE A 373 -0.55 -14.70 -17.41
CA ILE A 373 -0.38 -15.98 -16.70
C ILE A 373 -0.40 -17.16 -17.67
N GLY A 374 -1.25 -17.10 -18.71
CA GLY A 374 -1.36 -18.14 -19.73
C GLY A 374 -0.12 -18.37 -20.58
N LEU A 375 0.85 -17.45 -20.58
CA LEU A 375 2.16 -17.61 -21.21
C LEU A 375 3.03 -18.66 -20.51
N TYR A 376 2.73 -18.95 -19.23
CA TYR A 376 3.49 -19.88 -18.43
C TYR A 376 2.88 -21.29 -18.42
N PRO A 377 3.72 -22.34 -18.41
CA PRO A 377 3.21 -23.70 -18.34
C PRO A 377 2.58 -24.00 -16.97
N ASN A 378 1.44 -24.69 -16.95
CA ASN A 378 0.81 -25.26 -15.75
C ASN A 378 0.36 -24.30 -14.64
N LEU A 379 0.33 -22.98 -14.88
CA LEU A 379 -0.17 -22.02 -13.89
C LEU A 379 -1.68 -21.83 -13.95
N LEU A 380 -2.27 -21.84 -15.15
CA LEU A 380 -3.71 -21.73 -15.38
C LEU A 380 -4.35 -23.12 -15.62
N PRO A 381 -5.59 -23.34 -15.16
CA PRO A 381 -6.37 -24.51 -15.55
C PRO A 381 -6.53 -24.62 -17.06
N GLN A 382 -6.56 -25.84 -17.59
CA GLN A 382 -6.63 -26.08 -19.04
C GLN A 382 -7.88 -25.47 -19.70
N GLU A 383 -8.97 -25.40 -18.97
CA GLU A 383 -10.24 -24.82 -19.44
C GLU A 383 -10.09 -23.33 -19.80
N PHE A 384 -9.39 -22.57 -18.99
CA PHE A 384 -9.12 -21.15 -19.25
C PHE A 384 -8.03 -20.95 -20.29
N ARG A 385 -7.04 -21.83 -20.34
CA ARG A 385 -5.92 -21.76 -21.28
C ARG A 385 -6.38 -21.96 -22.73
N ASN A 386 -7.34 -22.83 -22.97
CA ASN A 386 -7.88 -23.10 -24.31
C ASN A 386 -8.66 -21.91 -24.91
N GLN A 387 -9.07 -20.96 -24.11
CA GLN A 387 -9.76 -19.74 -24.54
C GLN A 387 -8.81 -18.61 -24.95
N LEU A 388 -7.51 -18.75 -24.62
CA LEU A 388 -6.51 -17.72 -24.89
C LEU A 388 -5.85 -17.95 -26.25
N THR A 389 -5.80 -16.90 -27.07
CA THR A 389 -5.14 -16.90 -28.37
C THR A 389 -3.88 -16.05 -28.32
N TYR A 390 -2.75 -16.64 -28.71
CA TYR A 390 -1.47 -15.95 -28.80
C TYR A 390 -1.00 -15.83 -30.25
N PRO A 391 -0.24 -14.79 -30.63
CA PRO A 391 0.28 -14.58 -31.98
C PRO A 391 1.17 -15.71 -32.47
N GLU A 392 1.98 -16.24 -31.56
CA GLU A 392 2.89 -17.37 -31.81
C GLU A 392 2.81 -18.33 -30.59
N ARG A 393 3.33 -19.53 -30.73
CA ARG A 393 3.39 -20.46 -29.59
C ARG A 393 4.37 -19.93 -28.56
N PRO A 394 3.97 -19.78 -27.29
CA PRO A 394 4.88 -19.38 -26.22
C PRO A 394 6.07 -20.35 -26.13
N PRO A 395 7.28 -19.88 -25.80
CA PRO A 395 8.44 -20.75 -25.65
C PRO A 395 8.24 -21.76 -24.52
N ASP A 396 8.78 -22.96 -24.71
CA ASP A 396 8.81 -23.98 -23.67
C ASP A 396 9.88 -23.58 -22.64
N LEU A 397 9.46 -23.13 -21.45
CA LEU A 397 10.32 -22.65 -20.39
C LEU A 397 10.71 -23.81 -19.47
N GLU A 398 12.03 -24.05 -19.31
CA GLU A 398 12.58 -25.10 -18.44
C GLU A 398 13.76 -24.60 -17.60
N GLY A 399 13.95 -25.21 -16.43
CA GLY A 399 15.13 -24.97 -15.58
C GLY A 399 15.28 -23.51 -15.11
N GLY A 400 16.46 -22.93 -15.25
CA GLY A 400 16.78 -21.58 -14.77
C GLY A 400 16.09 -20.45 -15.54
N GLU A 401 15.63 -20.69 -16.77
CA GLU A 401 14.84 -19.69 -17.52
C GLU A 401 13.42 -19.59 -16.97
N LEU A 402 12.83 -20.71 -16.61
CA LEU A 402 11.54 -20.75 -15.94
C LEU A 402 11.58 -20.02 -14.60
N GLU A 403 12.64 -20.17 -13.82
CA GLU A 403 12.82 -19.48 -12.55
C GLU A 403 12.86 -17.95 -12.73
N LYS A 404 13.68 -17.44 -13.67
CA LYS A 404 13.71 -16.01 -14.01
C LYS A 404 12.37 -15.49 -14.49
N ALA A 405 11.70 -16.25 -15.34
CA ALA A 405 10.40 -15.91 -15.84
C ALA A 405 9.36 -15.84 -14.70
N LEU A 406 9.39 -16.78 -13.76
CA LEU A 406 8.51 -16.79 -12.60
C LEU A 406 8.76 -15.62 -11.65
N LEU A 407 10.01 -15.20 -11.45
CA LEU A 407 10.35 -14.02 -10.66
C LEU A 407 9.77 -12.75 -11.29
N ALA A 408 9.94 -12.57 -12.59
CA ALA A 408 9.34 -11.45 -13.31
C ALA A 408 7.78 -11.45 -13.23
N LEU A 409 7.17 -12.65 -13.29
CA LEU A 409 5.73 -12.80 -13.11
C LEU A 409 5.28 -12.44 -11.69
N GLN A 410 6.05 -12.80 -10.66
CA GLN A 410 5.76 -12.47 -9.27
C GLN A 410 5.70 -10.95 -9.05
N ASP A 411 6.65 -10.21 -9.59
CA ASP A 411 6.69 -8.76 -9.51
C ASP A 411 5.47 -8.14 -10.21
N TYR A 412 5.16 -8.61 -11.41
CA TYR A 412 3.98 -8.21 -12.17
C TYR A 412 2.68 -8.46 -11.38
N LEU A 413 2.49 -9.68 -10.89
CA LEU A 413 1.27 -10.06 -10.16
C LEU A 413 1.16 -9.32 -8.81
N THR A 414 2.27 -9.07 -8.12
CA THR A 414 2.29 -8.31 -6.88
C THR A 414 1.84 -6.87 -7.11
N GLN A 415 2.29 -6.27 -8.21
CA GLN A 415 1.85 -4.92 -8.59
C GLN A 415 0.37 -4.91 -8.97
N LYS A 416 -0.08 -5.85 -9.79
CA LYS A 416 -1.49 -5.97 -10.19
C LYS A 416 -2.41 -6.27 -9.01
N ARG A 417 -1.97 -7.09 -8.05
CA ARG A 417 -2.69 -7.31 -6.80
C ARG A 417 -2.95 -6.02 -6.04
N LYS A 418 -1.91 -5.17 -5.92
CA LYS A 418 -2.04 -3.85 -5.26
C LYS A 418 -3.01 -2.92 -5.99
N GLU A 419 -3.03 -2.94 -7.32
CA GLU A 419 -3.96 -2.16 -8.14
C GLU A 419 -5.41 -2.63 -7.92
N VAL A 420 -5.65 -3.94 -8.06
CA VAL A 420 -6.98 -4.55 -7.90
C VAL A 420 -7.52 -4.39 -6.47
N SER A 421 -6.68 -4.55 -5.44
CA SER A 421 -7.08 -4.31 -4.03
C SER A 421 -7.49 -2.85 -3.78
N LYS A 422 -6.76 -1.88 -4.34
CA LYS A 422 -7.13 -0.45 -4.24
C LYS A 422 -8.47 -0.14 -4.92
N ASP A 423 -8.71 -0.78 -6.06
CA ASP A 423 -9.94 -0.57 -6.81
C ASP A 423 -11.16 -1.21 -6.12
N ILE A 424 -10.99 -2.40 -5.54
CA ILE A 424 -12.04 -3.06 -4.75
C ILE A 424 -12.39 -2.19 -3.52
N ASN A 425 -11.41 -1.65 -2.82
CA ASN A 425 -11.63 -0.81 -1.65
C ASN A 425 -12.33 0.52 -2.01
N LYS A 426 -11.97 1.15 -3.14
CA LYS A 426 -12.64 2.36 -3.63
C LYS A 426 -14.10 2.10 -4.02
N GLU A 427 -14.41 0.94 -4.60
CA GLU A 427 -15.78 0.57 -4.96
C GLU A 427 -16.64 0.27 -3.73
N ILE A 428 -16.08 -0.23 -2.65
CA ILE A 428 -16.79 -0.42 -1.37
C ILE A 428 -17.15 0.93 -0.74
N GLU A 429 -16.30 1.95 -0.89
CA GLU A 429 -16.60 3.31 -0.40
C GLU A 429 -17.60 4.06 -1.30
N THR A 430 -17.73 3.70 -2.57
CA THR A 430 -18.61 4.38 -3.55
C THR A 430 -19.92 3.64 -3.86
N THR A 431 -20.19 2.48 -3.26
CA THR A 431 -21.39 1.66 -3.49
C THR A 431 -22.68 2.15 -2.82
N ALA A 432 -22.83 3.46 -2.72
CA ALA A 432 -24.17 4.01 -2.80
C ALA A 432 -24.36 4.49 -4.26
N ILE A 433 -24.99 3.67 -5.13
CA ILE A 433 -25.40 4.02 -6.51
C ILE A 433 -24.33 3.79 -7.58
N LYS A 434 -24.31 2.58 -8.18
CA LYS A 434 -24.33 2.37 -9.65
C LYS A 434 -24.41 0.89 -10.02
N GLU A 435 -25.33 0.56 -10.87
CA GLU A 435 -25.54 -0.69 -11.59
C GLU A 435 -24.23 -1.26 -12.16
N GLY A 436 -23.88 -2.48 -11.77
CA GLY A 436 -22.72 -3.16 -12.30
C GLY A 436 -22.31 -4.44 -11.58
N ASP A 437 -23.27 -5.31 -11.26
CA ASP A 437 -23.01 -6.63 -10.62
C ASP A 437 -21.99 -7.53 -11.36
N VAL A 438 -21.82 -7.30 -12.64
CA VAL A 438 -20.88 -8.05 -13.51
C VAL A 438 -19.42 -7.68 -13.23
N THR A 439 -19.14 -6.40 -12.93
CA THR A 439 -17.78 -5.90 -12.70
C THR A 439 -17.19 -6.36 -11.36
N ILE A 440 -17.99 -6.41 -10.31
CA ILE A 440 -17.51 -6.83 -8.97
C ILE A 440 -17.22 -8.32 -8.92
N LYS A 441 -18.04 -9.17 -9.56
CA LYS A 441 -17.79 -10.61 -9.66
C LYS A 441 -16.51 -10.90 -10.45
N SER A 442 -16.29 -10.17 -11.54
CA SER A 442 -15.09 -10.33 -12.37
C SER A 442 -13.82 -9.91 -11.64
N LYS A 443 -13.83 -8.81 -10.85
CA LYS A 443 -12.67 -8.34 -10.08
C LYS A 443 -12.30 -9.29 -8.94
N LYS A 444 -13.28 -9.85 -8.24
CA LYS A 444 -13.02 -10.89 -7.22
C LYS A 444 -12.43 -12.16 -7.83
N GLN A 445 -12.93 -12.59 -8.97
CA GLN A 445 -12.38 -13.73 -9.70
C GLN A 445 -10.94 -13.46 -10.16
N LEU A 446 -10.67 -12.24 -10.67
CA LEU A 446 -9.34 -11.82 -11.07
C LEU A 446 -8.36 -11.83 -9.89
N SER A 447 -8.77 -11.27 -8.74
CA SER A 447 -7.99 -11.33 -7.51
C SER A 447 -7.72 -12.77 -7.08
N GLN A 448 -8.69 -13.65 -7.22
CA GLN A 448 -8.55 -15.08 -6.91
C GLN A 448 -7.53 -15.77 -7.82
N ILE A 449 -7.55 -15.48 -9.12
CA ILE A 449 -6.58 -16.02 -10.08
C ILE A 449 -5.17 -15.50 -9.76
N ILE A 450 -5.04 -14.20 -9.48
CA ILE A 450 -3.75 -13.57 -9.12
C ILE A 450 -3.16 -14.24 -7.87
N ASP A 451 -3.91 -14.30 -6.78
CA ASP A 451 -3.42 -14.85 -5.50
C ASP A 451 -3.09 -16.35 -5.61
N THR A 452 -3.91 -17.12 -6.34
CA THR A 452 -3.66 -18.56 -6.56
C THR A 452 -2.42 -18.79 -7.42
N THR A 453 -2.20 -17.92 -8.41
CA THR A 453 -1.01 -18.01 -9.27
C THR A 453 0.24 -17.58 -8.50
N LEU A 454 0.18 -16.52 -7.70
CA LEU A 454 1.27 -16.11 -6.81
C LEU A 454 1.68 -17.25 -5.86
N LEU A 455 0.71 -17.94 -5.28
CA LEU A 455 0.97 -19.11 -4.45
C LEU A 455 1.74 -20.18 -5.20
N LYS A 456 1.31 -20.50 -6.44
CA LYS A 456 1.98 -21.50 -7.30
C LYS A 456 3.39 -21.07 -7.68
N CYS A 457 3.61 -19.77 -7.95
CA CYS A 457 4.93 -19.21 -8.26
C CYS A 457 5.86 -19.28 -7.03
N TYR A 458 5.40 -18.84 -5.85
CA TYR A 458 6.20 -18.91 -4.63
C TYR A 458 6.61 -20.35 -4.25
N LEU A 459 5.73 -21.32 -4.45
CA LEU A 459 6.05 -22.73 -4.23
C LEU A 459 7.10 -23.30 -5.22
N GLN A 460 7.41 -22.60 -6.31
CA GLN A 460 8.42 -23.01 -7.28
C GLN A 460 9.71 -22.19 -7.16
N THR A 461 9.69 -21.02 -6.55
CA THR A 461 10.86 -20.12 -6.44
C THR A 461 11.29 -19.91 -5.00
N ASN A 462 10.42 -19.39 -4.14
CA ASN A 462 10.73 -19.07 -2.75
C ASN A 462 9.59 -19.45 -1.80
N ASP A 463 9.69 -20.60 -1.21
CA ASP A 463 8.70 -21.16 -0.26
C ASP A 463 8.46 -20.25 0.96
N ALA A 464 9.43 -19.42 1.36
CA ALA A 464 9.30 -18.55 2.52
C ALA A 464 8.20 -17.49 2.37
N LEU A 465 7.83 -17.14 1.14
CA LEU A 465 6.78 -16.14 0.85
C LEU A 465 5.36 -16.70 0.86
N VAL A 466 5.21 -18.01 0.89
CA VAL A 466 3.91 -18.70 0.87
C VAL A 466 3.10 -18.38 2.13
N ALA A 467 3.69 -18.56 3.30
CA ALA A 467 3.02 -18.30 4.57
C ALA A 467 2.62 -16.82 4.75
N PRO A 468 3.46 -15.82 4.44
CA PRO A 468 3.08 -14.41 4.41
C PRO A 468 1.89 -14.11 3.51
N LEU A 469 1.87 -14.66 2.27
CA LEU A 469 0.75 -14.48 1.34
C LEU A 469 -0.57 -15.00 1.93
N LEU A 470 -0.55 -16.21 2.49
CA LEU A 470 -1.73 -16.85 3.05
C LEU A 470 -2.26 -16.15 4.32
N ARG A 471 -1.40 -15.46 5.09
CA ARG A 471 -1.78 -14.70 6.29
C ARG A 471 -2.43 -13.35 6.01
N LEU A 472 -2.34 -12.84 4.79
CA LEU A 472 -2.94 -11.55 4.43
C LEU A 472 -4.45 -11.57 4.66
N LYS A 473 -5.00 -10.47 5.17
CA LYS A 473 -6.46 -10.32 5.38
C LYS A 473 -7.25 -10.44 4.08
N ASP A 474 -6.67 -9.94 2.97
CA ASP A 474 -7.28 -9.91 1.63
C ASP A 474 -6.87 -11.15 0.80
N ASN A 475 -6.55 -12.26 1.43
CA ASN A 475 -6.19 -13.48 0.71
C ASN A 475 -7.41 -14.06 -0.01
N ASN A 476 -7.37 -14.06 -1.34
CA ASN A 476 -8.42 -14.58 -2.22
C ASN A 476 -8.02 -15.90 -2.94
N CYS A 477 -7.00 -16.62 -2.46
CA CYS A 477 -6.61 -17.89 -3.06
C CYS A 477 -7.78 -18.86 -3.19
N HIS A 478 -7.85 -19.54 -4.34
CA HIS A 478 -8.83 -20.60 -4.57
C HIS A 478 -8.51 -21.83 -3.70
N VAL A 479 -9.48 -22.23 -2.87
CA VAL A 479 -9.24 -23.23 -1.83
C VAL A 479 -8.83 -24.58 -2.41
N GLU A 480 -9.61 -25.12 -3.37
CA GLU A 480 -9.39 -26.46 -3.91
C GLU A 480 -8.07 -26.60 -4.69
N GLU A 481 -7.73 -25.59 -5.49
CA GLU A 481 -6.46 -25.59 -6.22
C GLU A 481 -5.26 -25.43 -5.29
N SER A 482 -5.35 -24.50 -4.35
CA SER A 482 -4.29 -24.26 -3.36
C SER A 482 -4.08 -25.51 -2.50
N GLU A 483 -5.17 -26.17 -2.10
CA GLU A 483 -5.14 -27.42 -1.35
C GLU A 483 -4.41 -28.55 -2.12
N LYS A 484 -4.74 -28.73 -3.42
CA LYS A 484 -4.08 -29.74 -4.27
C LYS A 484 -2.58 -29.49 -4.40
N VAL A 485 -2.19 -28.22 -4.62
CA VAL A 485 -0.79 -27.86 -4.82
C VAL A 485 0.02 -27.97 -3.52
N LEU A 486 -0.52 -27.48 -2.40
CA LEU A 486 0.10 -27.54 -1.09
C LEU A 486 0.25 -28.99 -0.60
N LYS A 487 -0.76 -29.85 -0.81
CA LYS A 487 -0.68 -31.27 -0.51
C LYS A 487 0.38 -32.00 -1.35
N LYS A 488 0.50 -31.66 -2.65
CA LYS A 488 1.52 -32.22 -3.55
C LYS A 488 2.95 -31.87 -3.12
N LYS A 489 3.12 -30.69 -2.52
CA LYS A 489 4.42 -30.17 -2.02
C LYS A 489 4.64 -30.47 -0.54
N GLU A 490 3.73 -31.18 0.11
CA GLU A 490 3.76 -31.53 1.54
C GLU A 490 3.85 -30.33 2.51
N LYS A 491 3.37 -29.15 2.08
CA LYS A 491 3.36 -27.92 2.85
C LYS A 491 2.10 -27.86 3.74
N PHE A 492 2.06 -28.71 4.75
CA PHE A 492 0.88 -28.85 5.61
C PHE A 492 0.69 -27.66 6.57
N SER A 493 1.77 -27.03 7.02
CA SER A 493 1.69 -25.84 7.88
C SER A 493 1.01 -24.67 7.18
N GLU A 494 1.35 -24.46 5.93
CA GLU A 494 0.76 -23.42 5.07
C GLU A 494 -0.69 -23.74 4.70
N LEU A 495 -1.00 -25.03 4.52
CA LEU A 495 -2.35 -25.49 4.28
C LEU A 495 -3.30 -25.22 5.47
N ILE A 496 -2.79 -25.35 6.69
CA ILE A 496 -3.54 -25.02 7.91
C ILE A 496 -3.83 -23.51 7.96
N ILE A 497 -2.85 -22.66 7.64
CA ILE A 497 -3.03 -21.21 7.56
C ILE A 497 -4.11 -20.85 6.53
N LEU A 498 -4.11 -21.52 5.37
CA LEU A 498 -5.14 -21.34 4.35
C LEU A 498 -6.53 -21.65 4.90
N TYR A 499 -6.69 -22.83 5.52
CA TYR A 499 -7.96 -23.24 6.08
C TYR A 499 -8.44 -22.30 7.20
N GLU A 500 -7.55 -21.86 8.08
CA GLU A 500 -7.83 -20.90 9.13
C GLU A 500 -8.39 -19.59 8.55
N LYS A 501 -7.71 -19.00 7.57
CA LYS A 501 -8.13 -17.74 6.95
C LYS A 501 -9.41 -17.86 6.12
N LYS A 502 -9.73 -19.05 5.63
CA LYS A 502 -10.97 -19.32 4.90
C LYS A 502 -12.12 -19.82 5.78
N GLY A 503 -11.91 -19.92 7.09
CA GLY A 503 -12.92 -20.39 8.03
C GLY A 503 -13.25 -21.90 7.93
N LEU A 504 -12.38 -22.70 7.30
CA LEU A 504 -12.54 -24.13 7.14
C LEU A 504 -11.88 -24.90 8.31
N HIS A 505 -12.27 -24.55 9.52
CA HIS A 505 -11.64 -25.03 10.77
C HIS A 505 -11.70 -26.53 10.94
N GLU A 506 -12.80 -27.17 10.52
CA GLU A 506 -12.95 -28.62 10.59
C GLU A 506 -11.87 -29.35 9.76
N LYS A 507 -11.64 -28.89 8.50
CA LYS A 507 -10.60 -29.49 7.64
C LYS A 507 -9.19 -29.25 8.20
N ALA A 508 -8.95 -28.10 8.81
CA ALA A 508 -7.69 -27.78 9.48
C ALA A 508 -7.43 -28.74 10.64
N LEU A 509 -8.41 -28.94 11.50
CA LEU A 509 -8.32 -29.83 12.67
C LEU A 509 -8.18 -31.30 12.27
N GLN A 510 -8.94 -31.74 11.26
CA GLN A 510 -8.78 -33.10 10.70
C GLN A 510 -7.35 -33.31 10.14
N LEU A 511 -6.79 -32.31 9.48
CA LEU A 511 -5.42 -32.36 8.99
C LEU A 511 -4.40 -32.39 10.13
N LEU A 512 -4.59 -31.57 11.16
CA LEU A 512 -3.73 -31.54 12.35
C LEU A 512 -3.69 -32.89 13.04
N VAL A 513 -4.84 -33.51 13.31
CA VAL A 513 -4.93 -34.86 13.93
C VAL A 513 -4.22 -35.90 13.07
N LYS A 514 -4.44 -35.87 11.74
CA LYS A 514 -3.76 -36.80 10.83
C LYS A 514 -2.23 -36.63 10.80
N GLN A 515 -1.74 -35.37 10.89
CA GLN A 515 -0.31 -35.07 10.88
C GLN A 515 0.32 -35.29 12.26
N ALA A 516 -0.42 -35.11 13.36
CA ALA A 516 0.04 -35.38 14.71
C ALA A 516 0.45 -36.85 14.90
N ALA A 517 -0.26 -37.77 14.25
CA ALA A 517 0.01 -39.22 14.29
C ALA A 517 1.23 -39.64 13.44
N ARG A 518 1.75 -38.80 12.53
CA ARG A 518 2.87 -39.15 11.64
C ARG A 518 4.22 -38.86 12.30
N PRO A 519 5.14 -39.86 12.38
CA PRO A 519 6.40 -39.68 13.09
C PRO A 519 7.37 -38.68 12.45
N ASN A 520 7.29 -38.49 11.11
CA ASN A 520 8.18 -37.61 10.35
C ASN A 520 7.56 -36.24 9.97
N SER A 521 6.38 -35.90 10.50
CA SER A 521 5.74 -34.64 10.20
C SER A 521 6.34 -33.50 11.06
N PRO A 522 6.54 -32.30 10.50
CA PRO A 522 6.88 -31.10 11.28
C PRO A 522 5.76 -30.66 12.22
N LEU A 523 4.58 -31.25 12.08
CA LEU A 523 3.37 -31.01 12.89
C LEU A 523 3.07 -32.21 13.82
N LYS A 524 4.10 -33.00 14.15
CA LYS A 524 3.98 -34.11 15.09
C LYS A 524 3.64 -33.58 16.49
N GLY A 525 2.77 -34.31 17.23
CA GLY A 525 2.37 -33.96 18.59
C GLY A 525 1.07 -33.15 18.64
N HIS A 526 0.72 -32.77 19.85
CA HIS A 526 -0.54 -32.07 20.14
C HIS A 526 -0.40 -30.54 20.21
N ASP A 527 0.81 -30.01 20.36
CA ASP A 527 1.06 -28.57 20.59
C ASP A 527 0.40 -27.65 19.58
N ARG A 528 0.49 -28.01 18.28
CA ARG A 528 -0.13 -27.20 17.22
C ARG A 528 -1.64 -27.27 17.24
N THR A 529 -2.20 -28.39 17.62
CA THR A 529 -3.65 -28.56 17.79
C THR A 529 -4.15 -27.74 18.97
N VAL A 530 -3.42 -27.76 20.10
CA VAL A 530 -3.71 -26.91 21.26
C VAL A 530 -3.71 -25.43 20.87
N GLN A 531 -2.64 -24.95 20.25
CA GLN A 531 -2.53 -23.56 19.79
C GLN A 531 -3.67 -23.16 18.82
N TYR A 532 -4.04 -24.04 17.92
CA TYR A 532 -5.12 -23.79 16.99
C TYR A 532 -6.48 -23.68 17.69
N LEU A 533 -6.76 -24.57 18.64
CA LEU A 533 -8.01 -24.59 19.40
C LEU A 533 -8.13 -23.33 20.30
N GLN A 534 -7.04 -22.82 20.83
CA GLN A 534 -7.00 -21.59 21.64
C GLN A 534 -7.46 -20.35 20.85
N HIS A 535 -7.24 -20.31 19.54
CA HIS A 535 -7.58 -19.17 18.68
C HIS A 535 -8.94 -19.24 18.01
N LEU A 536 -9.69 -20.33 18.20
CA LEU A 536 -10.97 -20.55 17.51
C LEU A 536 -12.13 -19.68 18.03
N GLY A 537 -12.14 -19.34 19.33
CA GLY A 537 -13.18 -18.54 19.95
C GLY A 537 -14.54 -19.25 20.13
N LYS A 538 -15.48 -18.53 20.73
CA LYS A 538 -16.80 -19.06 21.14
C LYS A 538 -17.70 -19.56 20.01
N GLU A 539 -17.50 -19.03 18.78
CA GLU A 539 -18.36 -19.38 17.63
C GLU A 539 -18.17 -20.85 17.19
N HIS A 540 -17.03 -21.43 17.50
CA HIS A 540 -16.64 -22.77 17.11
C HIS A 540 -16.53 -23.76 18.29
N LEU A 541 -17.29 -23.51 19.37
CA LEU A 541 -17.21 -24.26 20.61
C LEU A 541 -17.38 -25.78 20.44
N LYS A 542 -18.29 -26.19 19.53
CA LYS A 542 -18.48 -27.62 19.23
C LYS A 542 -17.22 -28.29 18.67
N LEU A 543 -16.51 -27.59 17.77
CA LEU A 543 -15.24 -28.08 17.22
C LEU A 543 -14.16 -28.12 18.29
N ILE A 544 -14.12 -27.11 19.19
CA ILE A 544 -13.17 -27.11 20.31
C ILE A 544 -13.39 -28.35 21.17
N PHE A 545 -14.62 -28.67 21.54
CA PHE A 545 -14.94 -29.83 22.37
C PHE A 545 -14.63 -31.15 21.68
N GLU A 546 -14.98 -31.30 20.40
CA GLU A 546 -14.74 -32.51 19.63
C GLU A 546 -13.23 -32.81 19.52
N TYR A 547 -12.43 -31.82 19.19
CA TYR A 547 -11.00 -32.01 18.96
C TYR A 547 -10.12 -31.84 20.20
N ALA A 548 -10.62 -31.24 21.27
CA ALA A 548 -9.92 -31.22 22.55
C ALA A 548 -10.00 -32.56 23.32
N GLU A 549 -11.01 -33.38 23.04
CA GLU A 549 -11.26 -34.65 23.78
C GLU A 549 -10.07 -35.60 23.73
N TRP A 550 -9.46 -35.79 22.55
CA TRP A 550 -8.32 -36.67 22.41
C TRP A 550 -7.09 -36.13 23.12
N VAL A 551 -6.85 -34.78 23.07
CA VAL A 551 -5.71 -34.14 23.76
C VAL A 551 -5.89 -34.29 25.27
N LEU A 552 -7.09 -34.05 25.80
CA LEU A 552 -7.38 -34.17 27.24
C LEU A 552 -7.26 -35.61 27.75
N LYS A 553 -7.53 -36.61 26.90
CA LYS A 553 -7.37 -38.01 27.28
C LYS A 553 -5.92 -38.48 27.32
N GLU A 554 -5.10 -38.02 26.37
CA GLU A 554 -3.71 -38.44 26.24
C GLU A 554 -2.72 -37.53 27.00
N HIS A 555 -2.99 -36.21 27.00
CA HIS A 555 -2.11 -35.18 27.56
C HIS A 555 -2.94 -34.15 28.37
N GLN A 556 -3.33 -34.53 29.58
CA GLN A 556 -4.25 -33.75 30.41
C GLN A 556 -3.78 -32.32 30.72
N GLU A 557 -2.50 -32.13 31.07
CA GLU A 557 -1.95 -30.81 31.39
C GLU A 557 -1.95 -29.85 30.22
N ASP A 558 -1.53 -30.33 29.04
CA ASP A 558 -1.49 -29.50 27.82
C ASP A 558 -2.88 -29.27 27.24
N GLY A 559 -3.78 -30.27 27.37
CA GLY A 559 -5.18 -30.14 26.99
C GLY A 559 -5.93 -29.07 27.81
N LEU A 560 -5.59 -28.90 29.09
CA LEU A 560 -6.15 -27.82 29.92
C LEU A 560 -5.74 -26.44 29.44
N LYS A 561 -4.56 -26.27 28.85
CA LYS A 561 -4.10 -24.98 28.30
C LYS A 561 -5.03 -24.45 27.21
N ILE A 562 -5.84 -25.32 26.57
CA ILE A 562 -6.85 -24.91 25.59
C ILE A 562 -7.87 -23.95 26.23
N PHE A 563 -8.14 -24.12 27.55
CA PHE A 563 -9.18 -23.41 28.28
C PHE A 563 -8.63 -22.46 29.35
N THR A 564 -7.31 -22.48 29.62
CA THR A 564 -6.69 -21.72 30.72
C THR A 564 -5.61 -20.76 30.27
N GLU A 565 -5.36 -20.60 28.97
CA GLU A 565 -4.38 -19.65 28.45
C GLU A 565 -4.94 -18.23 28.48
N ASP A 566 -4.08 -17.25 28.77
CA ASP A 566 -4.43 -15.82 28.87
C ASP A 566 -4.58 -15.23 27.44
N LEU A 567 -5.59 -15.68 26.69
CA LEU A 567 -5.94 -15.20 25.35
C LEU A 567 -7.38 -14.69 25.33
N PRO A 568 -7.67 -13.57 24.64
CA PRO A 568 -9.03 -13.02 24.59
C PRO A 568 -10.08 -13.99 24.05
N GLU A 569 -9.70 -14.86 23.13
CA GLU A 569 -10.56 -15.87 22.54
C GLU A 569 -10.94 -16.94 23.56
N VAL A 570 -9.99 -17.32 24.44
CA VAL A 570 -10.19 -18.31 25.51
C VAL A 570 -11.00 -17.73 26.66
N GLU A 571 -10.72 -16.50 27.08
CA GLU A 571 -11.44 -15.82 28.17
C GLU A 571 -12.95 -15.63 27.85
N ASN A 572 -13.28 -15.45 26.56
CA ASN A 572 -14.64 -15.24 26.10
C ASN A 572 -15.44 -16.52 25.89
N LEU A 573 -14.88 -17.70 26.17
CA LEU A 573 -15.60 -18.96 26.11
C LEU A 573 -16.71 -19.04 27.19
N PRO A 574 -17.85 -19.70 26.92
CA PRO A 574 -18.92 -19.88 27.90
C PRO A 574 -18.46 -20.83 29.01
N ARG A 575 -18.16 -20.26 30.17
CA ARG A 575 -17.49 -20.92 31.30
C ARG A 575 -18.29 -22.14 31.82
N GLU A 576 -19.59 -22.04 31.85
CA GLU A 576 -20.47 -23.13 32.29
C GLU A 576 -20.42 -24.34 31.36
N GLU A 577 -20.43 -24.11 30.04
CA GLU A 577 -20.39 -25.18 29.05
C GLU A 577 -19.01 -25.88 29.06
N VAL A 578 -17.95 -25.10 29.20
CA VAL A 578 -16.59 -25.66 29.34
C VAL A 578 -16.45 -26.47 30.62
N LEU A 579 -16.97 -25.97 31.74
CA LEU A 579 -16.95 -26.70 32.99
C LEU A 579 -17.70 -28.04 32.89
N ASN A 580 -18.91 -28.01 32.33
CA ASN A 580 -19.71 -29.22 32.14
C ASN A 580 -19.00 -30.24 31.23
N TYR A 581 -18.34 -29.74 30.16
CA TYR A 581 -17.57 -30.58 29.25
C TYR A 581 -16.38 -31.25 29.96
N LEU A 582 -15.59 -30.49 30.73
CA LEU A 582 -14.44 -31.02 31.48
C LEU A 582 -14.87 -32.01 32.52
N GLU A 583 -15.97 -31.77 33.25
CA GLU A 583 -16.53 -32.70 34.24
C GLU A 583 -17.01 -34.04 33.64
N ASN A 584 -17.54 -33.98 32.41
CA ASN A 584 -17.97 -35.20 31.69
C ASN A 584 -16.76 -36.07 31.26
N ILE A 585 -15.61 -35.46 30.98
CA ILE A 585 -14.38 -36.20 30.63
C ILE A 585 -13.70 -36.74 31.90
N ASN A 586 -13.38 -35.83 32.84
CA ASN A 586 -12.79 -36.15 34.09
C ASN A 586 -13.03 -35.02 35.11
N SER A 587 -13.70 -35.31 36.22
CA SER A 587 -14.00 -34.32 37.26
C SER A 587 -12.75 -33.70 37.90
N GLU A 588 -11.59 -34.35 37.85
CA GLU A 588 -10.33 -33.81 38.33
C GLU A 588 -9.80 -32.66 37.49
N LEU A 589 -10.10 -32.60 36.20
CA LEU A 589 -9.71 -31.53 35.31
C LEU A 589 -10.49 -30.22 35.54
N ALA A 590 -11.64 -30.32 36.15
CA ALA A 590 -12.46 -29.16 36.51
C ALA A 590 -11.83 -28.32 37.64
N ILE A 591 -11.03 -28.92 38.51
CA ILE A 591 -10.40 -28.21 39.65
C ILE A 591 -9.43 -27.13 39.14
N PRO A 592 -8.37 -27.41 38.35
CA PRO A 592 -7.43 -26.40 37.86
C PRO A 592 -8.10 -25.36 36.94
N TYR A 593 -9.16 -25.76 36.20
CA TYR A 593 -9.93 -24.83 35.41
C TYR A 593 -10.71 -23.83 36.28
N LEU A 594 -11.40 -24.29 37.30
CA LEU A 594 -12.11 -23.43 38.26
C LEU A 594 -11.15 -22.54 39.05
N GLU A 595 -9.97 -23.05 39.45
CA GLU A 595 -8.94 -22.24 40.07
C GLU A 595 -8.48 -21.11 39.14
N HIS A 596 -8.28 -21.38 37.86
CA HIS A 596 -7.92 -20.36 36.87
C HIS A 596 -8.99 -19.28 36.76
N ILE A 597 -10.28 -19.66 36.59
CA ILE A 597 -11.42 -18.72 36.50
C ILE A 597 -11.50 -17.83 37.73
N ILE A 598 -11.37 -18.42 38.90
CA ILE A 598 -11.56 -17.71 40.19
C ILE A 598 -10.39 -16.80 40.51
N TRP A 599 -9.16 -17.26 40.31
CA TRP A 599 -7.96 -16.51 40.75
C TRP A 599 -7.36 -15.62 39.67
N LYS A 600 -7.39 -16.04 38.39
CA LYS A 600 -6.83 -15.24 37.31
C LYS A 600 -7.87 -14.34 36.63
N CYS A 601 -9.05 -14.88 36.38
CA CYS A 601 -10.12 -14.12 35.74
C CYS A 601 -10.99 -13.33 36.74
N ASP A 602 -10.75 -13.41 38.03
CA ASP A 602 -11.50 -12.72 39.14
C ASP A 602 -13.03 -12.88 39.01
N ASP A 603 -13.48 -14.09 38.68
CA ASP A 603 -14.91 -14.38 38.57
C ASP A 603 -15.56 -14.47 39.97
N LYS A 604 -16.60 -13.69 40.18
CA LYS A 604 -17.32 -13.57 41.44
C LYS A 604 -18.60 -14.38 41.50
N SER A 605 -18.87 -15.21 40.54
CA SER A 605 -20.10 -16.01 40.44
C SER A 605 -20.13 -17.07 41.54
N PRO A 606 -21.15 -17.07 42.40
CA PRO A 606 -21.23 -18.01 43.52
C PRO A 606 -21.23 -19.48 43.07
N GLU A 607 -21.68 -19.75 41.86
CA GLU A 607 -21.82 -21.12 41.32
C GLU A 607 -20.47 -21.79 41.15
N PHE A 608 -19.49 -21.09 40.53
CA PHE A 608 -18.14 -21.61 40.35
C PHE A 608 -17.40 -21.79 41.66
N HIS A 609 -17.57 -20.83 42.59
CA HIS A 609 -16.98 -20.94 43.93
C HIS A 609 -17.56 -22.12 44.73
N ASN A 610 -18.87 -22.33 44.66
CA ASN A 610 -19.49 -23.48 45.34
C ASN A 610 -19.05 -24.80 44.70
N ARG A 611 -18.95 -24.83 43.36
CA ARG A 611 -18.54 -26.03 42.64
C ARG A 611 -17.11 -26.41 42.92
N LEU A 612 -16.18 -25.43 42.92
CA LEU A 612 -14.79 -25.68 43.33
C LEU A 612 -14.69 -26.23 44.75
N ALA A 613 -15.40 -25.61 45.70
CA ALA A 613 -15.43 -26.10 47.09
C ALA A 613 -15.95 -27.53 47.20
N GLN A 614 -16.95 -27.86 46.38
CA GLN A 614 -17.53 -29.19 46.37
C GLN A 614 -16.56 -30.23 45.80
N LEU A 615 -15.95 -29.94 44.61
CA LEU A 615 -15.00 -30.84 43.97
C LEU A 615 -13.76 -31.09 44.85
N LEU A 616 -13.22 -30.04 45.46
CA LEU A 616 -12.12 -30.13 46.40
C LEU A 616 -12.52 -30.96 47.64
N GLN A 617 -13.72 -30.78 48.17
CA GLN A 617 -14.24 -31.54 49.29
C GLN A 617 -14.41 -33.02 48.90
N GLU A 618 -14.98 -33.35 47.74
CA GLU A 618 -15.12 -34.71 47.27
C GLU A 618 -13.77 -35.42 47.09
N LYS A 619 -12.77 -34.72 46.51
CA LYS A 619 -11.39 -35.21 46.35
C LYS A 619 -10.72 -35.42 47.72
N VAL A 620 -10.81 -34.45 48.64
CA VAL A 620 -10.29 -34.58 49.98
C VAL A 620 -10.97 -35.75 50.73
N GLN A 621 -12.28 -35.91 50.58
CA GLN A 621 -13.00 -36.99 51.23
C GLN A 621 -12.58 -38.37 50.74
N LYS A 622 -12.31 -38.50 49.44
CA LYS A 622 -11.79 -39.72 48.83
C LYS A 622 -10.40 -40.07 49.35
N LEU A 623 -9.48 -39.12 49.28
CA LEU A 623 -8.11 -39.28 49.76
C LEU A 623 -8.04 -39.47 51.28
N MET A 624 -8.94 -38.84 52.04
CA MET A 624 -9.03 -39.01 53.48
C MET A 624 -9.46 -40.43 53.86
N LYS A 625 -10.41 -41.04 53.15
CA LYS A 625 -10.80 -42.42 53.36
C LYS A 625 -9.63 -43.39 53.15
N GLU A 626 -8.88 -43.17 52.07
CA GLU A 626 -7.67 -43.98 51.75
C GLU A 626 -6.59 -43.79 52.84
N TYR A 627 -6.38 -42.56 53.27
CA TYR A 627 -5.41 -42.22 54.36
C TYR A 627 -5.80 -42.87 55.69
N LEU A 628 -7.07 -42.81 56.09
CA LEU A 628 -7.56 -43.39 57.33
C LEU A 628 -7.51 -44.95 57.33
N GLN A 629 -7.75 -45.57 56.17
CA GLN A 629 -7.60 -47.02 56.00
C GLN A 629 -6.12 -47.49 56.10
N GLY A 630 -5.18 -46.63 55.73
CA GLY A 630 -3.75 -46.91 55.81
C GLY A 630 -3.06 -46.58 57.17
N LEU A 631 -3.80 -45.97 58.08
CA LEU A 631 -3.24 -45.61 59.42
C LEU A 631 -3.26 -46.84 60.38
N PRO A 632 -2.16 -47.09 61.03
CA PRO A 632 -2.11 -48.11 62.09
C PRO A 632 -3.06 -47.75 63.25
N GLU A 633 -3.65 -48.79 63.86
CA GLU A 633 -4.53 -48.57 65.05
C GLU A 633 -3.83 -47.79 66.18
N GLY A 634 -4.47 -46.70 66.62
CA GLY A 634 -3.96 -45.86 67.75
C GLY A 634 -3.17 -44.62 67.31
N HIS A 635 -2.94 -44.35 65.98
CA HIS A 635 -2.33 -43.09 65.53
C HIS A 635 -3.34 -41.97 65.40
N ILE A 636 -3.02 -40.80 65.92
CA ILE A 636 -3.86 -39.59 65.76
C ILE A 636 -3.61 -39.01 64.43
N PRO A 637 -4.66 -38.71 63.64
CA PRO A 637 -4.50 -38.03 62.34
C PRO A 637 -3.79 -36.71 62.46
N LYS A 638 -2.92 -36.39 61.48
CA LYS A 638 -2.28 -35.08 61.44
C LYS A 638 -3.31 -33.99 61.22
N ARG A 639 -2.94 -32.75 61.54
CA ARG A 639 -3.79 -31.57 61.29
C ARG A 639 -4.14 -31.41 59.80
N ALA A 640 -5.28 -30.76 59.52
CA ALA A 640 -5.73 -30.44 58.19
C ALA A 640 -4.68 -29.63 57.41
N GLY A 641 -4.29 -30.10 56.24
CA GLY A 641 -3.25 -29.50 55.38
C GLY A 641 -1.81 -29.87 55.76
N GLN A 642 -1.60 -30.70 56.81
CA GLN A 642 -0.27 -31.21 57.19
C GLN A 642 -0.16 -32.75 56.99
N GLU A 643 -1.15 -33.33 56.39
CA GLU A 643 -1.13 -34.75 56.04
C GLU A 643 -0.06 -35.01 54.96
N PRO A 644 0.55 -36.20 54.91
CA PRO A 644 1.57 -36.54 53.89
C PRO A 644 0.96 -36.73 52.52
N GLY A 645 1.69 -36.31 51.48
CA GLY A 645 1.36 -36.57 50.12
C GLY A 645 0.29 -35.61 49.55
N GLU A 646 -0.45 -36.08 48.53
CA GLU A 646 -1.46 -35.30 47.79
C GLU A 646 -2.61 -34.81 48.70
N LEU A 647 -3.02 -35.59 49.68
CA LEU A 647 -4.08 -35.25 50.61
C LEU A 647 -3.78 -33.92 51.33
N GLY A 648 -2.57 -33.74 51.87
CA GLY A 648 -2.19 -32.50 52.55
C GLY A 648 -2.19 -31.29 51.64
N GLN A 649 -1.75 -31.45 50.39
CA GLN A 649 -1.74 -30.38 49.41
C GLN A 649 -3.15 -29.94 49.03
N VAL A 650 -4.00 -30.86 48.63
CA VAL A 650 -5.39 -30.60 48.25
C VAL A 650 -6.19 -30.01 49.41
N ARG A 651 -6.01 -30.54 50.64
CA ARG A 651 -6.71 -30.04 51.83
C ARG A 651 -6.22 -28.63 52.22
N SER A 652 -4.94 -28.35 52.10
CA SER A 652 -4.37 -27.01 52.29
C SER A 652 -4.95 -26.02 51.25
N THR A 653 -5.08 -26.44 49.96
CA THR A 653 -5.72 -25.62 48.93
C THR A 653 -7.18 -25.34 49.25
N LEU A 654 -7.94 -26.33 49.70
CA LEU A 654 -9.32 -26.15 50.12
C LEU A 654 -9.43 -25.17 51.31
N LEU A 655 -8.61 -25.31 52.35
CA LEU A 655 -8.59 -24.37 53.49
C LEU A 655 -8.23 -22.95 53.07
N LYS A 656 -7.23 -22.79 52.19
CA LYS A 656 -6.88 -21.47 51.61
C LYS A 656 -8.04 -20.88 50.83
N PHE A 657 -8.68 -21.70 50.00
CA PHE A 657 -9.82 -21.26 49.20
C PHE A 657 -10.98 -20.79 50.11
N LEU A 658 -11.38 -21.60 51.08
CA LEU A 658 -12.47 -21.24 52.02
C LEU A 658 -12.15 -19.97 52.81
N ASN A 659 -10.88 -19.70 53.12
CA ASN A 659 -10.45 -18.50 53.82
C ASN A 659 -10.40 -17.25 52.95
N MET A 660 -9.98 -17.37 51.67
CA MET A 660 -9.77 -16.24 50.76
C MET A 660 -11.02 -15.84 49.99
N SER A 661 -11.77 -16.79 49.49
CA SER A 661 -12.98 -16.52 48.74
C SER A 661 -14.13 -16.05 49.60
N GLU A 662 -14.87 -15.02 49.13
CA GLU A 662 -16.04 -14.46 49.83
C GLU A 662 -17.36 -14.77 49.06
N PHE A 663 -17.31 -15.41 47.92
CA PHE A 663 -18.45 -15.52 47.02
C PHE A 663 -19.18 -16.85 47.06
N TYR A 664 -18.66 -17.87 47.76
CA TYR A 664 -19.41 -19.12 47.93
C TYR A 664 -20.51 -18.97 49.00
N ILE A 665 -21.52 -19.87 48.93
CA ILE A 665 -22.66 -19.90 49.84
C ILE A 665 -22.32 -20.84 51.03
N PRO A 666 -22.01 -20.31 52.22
CA PRO A 666 -21.51 -21.14 53.36
C PRO A 666 -22.55 -22.14 53.88
N GLU A 667 -23.84 -21.79 53.81
CA GLU A 667 -24.93 -22.65 54.27
C GLU A 667 -25.01 -23.96 53.50
N ARG A 668 -24.93 -23.88 52.15
CA ARG A 668 -24.95 -25.08 51.28
C ARG A 668 -23.73 -25.96 51.50
N LEU A 669 -22.56 -25.36 51.73
CA LEU A 669 -21.34 -26.11 51.96
C LEU A 669 -21.35 -26.77 53.33
N LEU A 670 -21.78 -26.03 54.36
CA LEU A 670 -21.83 -26.57 55.74
C LEU A 670 -22.65 -27.87 55.86
N THR A 671 -23.76 -27.99 55.11
CA THR A 671 -24.60 -29.21 55.07
C THR A 671 -23.93 -30.40 54.40
N ARG A 672 -23.02 -30.16 53.48
CA ARG A 672 -22.30 -31.20 52.72
C ARG A 672 -21.02 -31.67 53.38
N PHE A 673 -20.38 -30.81 54.19
CA PHE A 673 -19.16 -31.19 54.88
C PHE A 673 -19.44 -32.15 56.06
N PRO A 674 -18.81 -33.36 56.04
CA PRO A 674 -18.92 -34.27 57.15
C PRO A 674 -18.46 -33.66 58.49
N LEU A 675 -18.95 -34.18 59.60
CA LEU A 675 -18.59 -33.67 60.94
C LEU A 675 -17.09 -33.77 61.25
N VAL A 676 -16.36 -34.64 60.62
CA VAL A 676 -14.92 -34.86 60.76
C VAL A 676 -14.06 -33.71 60.19
N PHE A 677 -14.62 -32.87 59.34
CA PHE A 677 -13.92 -31.72 58.74
C PHE A 677 -14.03 -30.50 59.64
N TYR A 678 -13.41 -30.57 60.81
CA TYR A 678 -13.55 -29.57 61.88
C TYR A 678 -13.04 -28.19 61.50
N GLU A 679 -11.83 -28.07 60.88
CA GLU A 679 -11.24 -26.77 60.53
C GLU A 679 -12.02 -26.09 59.39
N GLU A 680 -12.43 -26.87 58.40
CA GLU A 680 -13.25 -26.38 57.25
C GLU A 680 -14.61 -25.89 57.80
N ARG A 681 -15.25 -26.64 58.65
CA ARG A 681 -16.54 -26.27 59.28
C ARG A 681 -16.42 -25.02 60.12
N ALA A 682 -15.32 -24.88 60.91
CA ALA A 682 -15.07 -23.68 61.72
C ALA A 682 -14.96 -22.43 60.84
N ILE A 683 -14.29 -22.50 59.63
CA ILE A 683 -14.23 -21.40 58.70
C ILE A 683 -15.62 -21.06 58.17
N LEU A 684 -16.41 -22.06 57.77
CA LEU A 684 -17.75 -21.85 57.24
C LEU A 684 -18.70 -21.26 58.31
N LEU A 685 -18.63 -21.71 59.56
CA LEU A 685 -19.39 -21.14 60.67
C LEU A 685 -19.01 -19.67 60.93
N GLY A 686 -17.70 -19.36 60.78
CA GLY A 686 -17.20 -17.99 60.90
C GLY A 686 -17.79 -17.07 59.84
N ARG A 687 -17.91 -17.56 58.60
CA ARG A 687 -18.56 -16.84 57.49
C ARG A 687 -20.05 -16.62 57.69
N LEU A 688 -20.73 -17.55 58.38
CA LEU A 688 -22.14 -17.45 58.77
C LEU A 688 -22.39 -16.51 59.98
N GLY A 689 -21.34 -15.97 60.56
CA GLY A 689 -21.44 -15.15 61.78
C GLY A 689 -21.69 -15.97 63.07
N ARG A 690 -21.61 -17.33 63.01
CA ARG A 690 -21.77 -18.21 64.17
C ARG A 690 -20.44 -18.37 64.91
N HIS A 691 -19.90 -17.24 65.37
CA HIS A 691 -18.54 -17.15 65.95
C HIS A 691 -18.33 -18.00 67.22
N GLU A 692 -19.38 -18.14 68.05
CA GLU A 692 -19.30 -19.02 69.25
C GLU A 692 -19.06 -20.47 68.86
N GLN A 693 -19.77 -20.98 67.88
CA GLN A 693 -19.61 -22.36 67.42
C GLN A 693 -18.24 -22.60 66.76
N ALA A 694 -17.80 -21.64 65.97
CA ALA A 694 -16.48 -21.70 65.32
C ALA A 694 -15.34 -21.71 66.34
N LEU A 695 -15.37 -20.81 67.29
CA LEU A 695 -14.39 -20.75 68.39
C LEU A 695 -14.42 -21.96 69.29
N GLY A 696 -15.61 -22.51 69.57
CA GLY A 696 -15.77 -23.76 70.31
C GLY A 696 -15.08 -24.96 69.65
N ILE A 697 -15.10 -25.00 68.28
CA ILE A 697 -14.35 -26.01 67.50
C ILE A 697 -12.83 -25.81 67.67
N TYR A 698 -12.32 -24.61 67.56
CA TYR A 698 -10.90 -24.32 67.70
C TYR A 698 -10.37 -24.62 69.08
N VAL A 699 -11.10 -24.23 70.13
CA VAL A 699 -10.69 -24.35 71.51
C VAL A 699 -10.86 -25.78 72.08
N HIS A 700 -12.06 -26.37 71.83
CA HIS A 700 -12.43 -27.62 72.55
C HIS A 700 -12.30 -28.89 71.70
N VAL A 701 -12.25 -28.77 70.40
CA VAL A 701 -12.10 -29.91 69.43
C VAL A 701 -10.68 -30.00 68.92
N LEU A 702 -10.13 -28.88 68.45
CA LEU A 702 -8.78 -28.82 67.85
C LEU A 702 -7.70 -28.54 68.93
N HIS A 703 -8.08 -28.05 70.10
CA HIS A 703 -7.19 -27.67 71.25
C HIS A 703 -6.07 -26.71 70.81
N ASP A 704 -6.40 -25.76 69.88
CA ASP A 704 -5.43 -24.78 69.41
C ASP A 704 -5.82 -23.32 69.70
N ASP A 705 -5.29 -22.83 70.78
CA ASP A 705 -5.50 -21.42 71.15
C ASP A 705 -4.98 -20.41 70.15
N ARG A 706 -3.91 -20.73 69.41
CA ARG A 706 -3.35 -19.81 68.38
C ARG A 706 -4.28 -19.60 67.23
N LEU A 707 -4.88 -20.67 66.66
CA LEU A 707 -5.86 -20.57 65.63
C LEU A 707 -7.10 -19.81 66.08
N ALA A 708 -7.54 -19.98 67.28
CA ALA A 708 -8.64 -19.24 67.89
C ALA A 708 -8.31 -17.74 68.01
N GLU A 709 -7.12 -17.37 68.42
CA GLU A 709 -6.68 -15.97 68.42
C GLU A 709 -6.52 -15.38 67.05
N GLU A 710 -5.97 -16.11 66.05
CA GLU A 710 -5.89 -15.69 64.64
C GLU A 710 -7.28 -15.49 64.05
N TYR A 711 -8.22 -16.38 64.37
CA TYR A 711 -9.61 -16.21 64.00
C TYR A 711 -10.19 -14.91 64.58
N CYS A 712 -9.97 -14.63 65.85
CA CYS A 712 -10.39 -13.39 66.45
C CYS A 712 -9.78 -12.16 65.82
N LYS A 713 -8.46 -12.19 65.50
CA LYS A 713 -7.76 -11.10 64.76
C LYS A 713 -8.37 -10.85 63.39
N LYS A 714 -8.73 -11.92 62.68
CA LYS A 714 -9.34 -11.86 61.30
C LYS A 714 -10.73 -11.21 61.32
N TYR A 715 -11.59 -11.64 62.25
CA TYR A 715 -12.99 -11.24 62.30
C TYR A 715 -13.30 -10.01 63.12
N TYR A 716 -12.42 -9.60 64.08
CA TYR A 716 -12.63 -8.42 64.90
C TYR A 716 -12.77 -7.15 64.02
N ARG A 717 -13.91 -6.45 64.10
CA ARG A 717 -14.15 -5.14 63.52
C ARG A 717 -14.83 -4.23 64.55
N LYS A 718 -14.20 -3.07 64.82
CA LYS A 718 -14.65 -2.11 65.86
C LYS A 718 -15.99 -1.45 65.47
N ASP A 719 -16.27 -1.39 64.15
CA ASP A 719 -17.37 -0.62 63.59
C ASP A 719 -18.68 -1.42 63.50
N LYS A 720 -18.67 -2.73 63.72
CA LYS A 720 -19.83 -3.63 63.63
C LYS A 720 -20.10 -4.31 64.95
N ASP A 721 -21.28 -4.09 65.52
CA ASP A 721 -21.61 -4.59 66.89
C ASP A 721 -21.51 -6.12 67.02
N SER A 722 -21.89 -6.89 66.03
CA SER A 722 -21.77 -8.36 66.03
C SER A 722 -20.28 -8.87 65.98
N LEU A 723 -19.36 -8.05 65.49
CA LEU A 723 -17.94 -8.42 65.35
C LEU A 723 -17.03 -7.82 66.47
N LYS A 724 -17.56 -6.91 67.26
CA LYS A 724 -16.86 -6.38 68.42
C LYS A 724 -16.67 -7.46 69.49
N ASP A 725 -17.64 -8.34 69.65
CA ASP A 725 -17.72 -9.30 70.71
C ASP A 725 -16.99 -10.62 70.41
N VAL A 726 -16.26 -10.73 69.32
CA VAL A 726 -15.55 -11.98 68.95
C VAL A 726 -14.54 -12.42 69.98
N TYR A 727 -13.78 -11.49 70.54
CA TYR A 727 -12.85 -11.77 71.63
C TYR A 727 -13.59 -12.11 72.94
N PHE A 728 -14.76 -11.56 73.21
CA PHE A 728 -15.63 -11.91 74.29
C PHE A 728 -16.17 -13.35 74.17
N TYR A 729 -16.56 -13.75 72.95
CA TYR A 729 -16.94 -15.13 72.68
C TYR A 729 -15.80 -16.12 72.93
N LEU A 730 -14.56 -15.76 72.53
CA LEU A 730 -13.39 -16.56 72.88
C LEU A 730 -13.19 -16.68 74.37
N LEU A 731 -13.30 -15.57 75.13
CA LEU A 731 -13.24 -15.55 76.56
C LEU A 731 -14.31 -16.45 77.20
N LYS A 732 -15.55 -16.39 76.68
CA LYS A 732 -16.66 -17.23 77.07
C LYS A 732 -16.35 -18.73 76.92
N MET A 733 -15.72 -19.09 75.78
CA MET A 733 -15.32 -20.49 75.56
C MET A 733 -14.31 -20.99 76.52
N TYR A 734 -13.42 -20.14 77.03
CA TYR A 734 -12.42 -20.53 78.08
C TYR A 734 -12.99 -20.63 79.46
N LEU A 735 -13.97 -19.78 79.86
CA LEU A 735 -14.51 -19.69 81.19
C LEU A 735 -15.79 -20.54 81.37
N ASP A 736 -16.73 -20.52 80.37
CA ASP A 736 -17.98 -21.23 80.44
C ASP A 736 -18.14 -22.07 79.15
N PRO A 737 -17.53 -23.27 79.11
CA PRO A 737 -17.52 -24.09 77.91
C PRO A 737 -18.94 -24.61 77.59
N PRO A 738 -19.38 -24.49 76.29
CA PRO A 738 -20.73 -24.94 75.90
C PRO A 738 -20.83 -26.47 75.91
N SER A 739 -22.08 -26.98 75.96
CA SER A 739 -22.32 -28.43 75.95
C SER A 739 -21.85 -29.01 74.55
N PRO A 740 -21.36 -30.23 74.46
CA PRO A 740 -20.88 -30.88 73.24
C PRO A 740 -21.94 -30.90 72.14
N SER A 741 -23.21 -30.98 72.45
CA SER A 741 -24.29 -30.92 71.49
C SER A 741 -24.42 -29.57 70.72
N THR A 742 -24.09 -28.48 71.35
CA THR A 742 -24.13 -27.13 70.76
C THR A 742 -22.91 -26.89 69.90
N LEU A 743 -21.84 -27.63 70.01
CA LEU A 743 -20.62 -27.60 69.24
C LEU A 743 -20.76 -28.43 67.88
N GLY A 744 -21.88 -29.17 67.74
CA GLY A 744 -22.06 -30.05 66.62
C GLY A 744 -21.11 -31.27 66.65
N VAL A 745 -20.63 -31.64 67.80
CA VAL A 745 -19.76 -32.79 67.95
C VAL A 745 -20.60 -33.95 68.56
N SER A 746 -20.42 -35.15 67.96
CA SER A 746 -21.11 -36.34 68.52
C SER A 746 -20.62 -36.68 69.90
N ALA A 747 -21.52 -36.93 70.89
CA ALA A 747 -21.18 -37.31 72.23
C ALA A 747 -20.32 -38.60 72.37
N SER A 748 -20.24 -39.38 71.29
CA SER A 748 -19.41 -40.60 71.18
C SER A 748 -17.90 -40.38 71.15
N GLN A 749 -17.40 -39.12 71.00
CA GLN A 749 -15.96 -38.83 70.80
C GLN A 749 -15.26 -38.48 72.13
N GLY A 750 -15.96 -38.55 73.28
CA GLY A 750 -15.33 -38.37 74.59
C GLY A 750 -14.75 -36.96 74.82
N ILE A 751 -15.07 -35.96 73.97
CA ILE A 751 -14.58 -34.57 74.16
C ILE A 751 -15.44 -33.91 75.28
N VAL A 752 -14.83 -33.71 76.41
CA VAL A 752 -15.44 -33.00 77.60
C VAL A 752 -14.79 -31.61 77.62
N PRO A 753 -15.48 -30.54 77.28
CA PRO A 753 -14.95 -29.18 77.39
C PRO A 753 -14.64 -28.84 78.86
N LYS A 754 -13.40 -28.40 79.08
CA LYS A 754 -12.98 -27.99 80.42
C LYS A 754 -12.63 -26.50 80.47
N PRO A 755 -12.96 -25.76 81.48
CA PRO A 755 -12.59 -24.36 81.63
C PRO A 755 -11.09 -24.19 81.72
N ASN A 756 -10.51 -23.20 81.04
CA ASN A 756 -9.09 -22.91 81.05
C ASN A 756 -8.83 -21.44 81.50
N MET A 757 -8.70 -21.29 82.81
CA MET A 757 -8.51 -19.98 83.45
C MET A 757 -7.23 -19.30 83.05
N ASN A 758 -6.15 -20.03 82.83
CA ASN A 758 -4.85 -19.47 82.40
C ASN A 758 -4.91 -18.84 81.02
N ALA A 759 -5.57 -19.51 80.08
CA ALA A 759 -5.78 -18.97 78.74
C ALA A 759 -6.71 -17.73 78.74
N ALA A 760 -7.75 -17.76 79.59
CA ALA A 760 -8.64 -16.64 79.82
C ALA A 760 -7.91 -15.38 80.32
N LEU A 761 -7.11 -15.52 81.33
CA LEU A 761 -6.32 -14.41 81.91
C LEU A 761 -5.28 -13.87 80.95
N ARG A 762 -4.60 -14.74 80.16
CA ARG A 762 -3.68 -14.31 79.09
C ARG A 762 -4.40 -13.50 78.04
N LEU A 763 -5.53 -13.98 77.53
CA LEU A 763 -6.36 -13.30 76.56
C LEU A 763 -6.82 -11.91 76.99
N MET A 764 -7.29 -11.83 78.23
CA MET A 764 -7.73 -10.56 78.85
C MET A 764 -6.57 -9.58 78.97
N LYS A 765 -5.40 -10.01 79.32
CA LYS A 765 -4.20 -9.15 79.42
C LYS A 765 -3.75 -8.64 78.09
N GLU A 766 -3.65 -9.49 77.06
CA GLU A 766 -3.12 -9.14 75.73
C GLU A 766 -4.11 -8.33 74.89
N HIS A 767 -5.40 -8.59 75.05
CA HIS A 767 -6.45 -8.00 74.18
C HIS A 767 -7.44 -7.12 74.99
N ALA A 768 -7.03 -6.59 76.16
CA ALA A 768 -7.85 -5.74 77.05
C ALA A 768 -8.68 -4.64 76.28
N PRO A 769 -8.13 -3.89 75.35
CA PRO A 769 -8.87 -2.84 74.62
C PRO A 769 -9.98 -3.36 73.71
N LYS A 770 -10.00 -4.64 73.34
CA LYS A 770 -10.93 -5.26 72.36
C LYS A 770 -12.04 -6.07 73.03
N ILE A 771 -12.00 -6.21 74.37
CA ILE A 771 -12.98 -6.97 75.14
C ILE A 771 -13.86 -6.00 75.94
N ASP A 772 -15.16 -6.22 75.91
CA ASP A 772 -16.08 -5.44 76.75
C ASP A 772 -15.84 -5.73 78.27
N THR A 773 -15.42 -4.69 78.93
CA THR A 773 -14.98 -4.80 80.37
C THR A 773 -16.13 -5.26 81.31
N SER A 774 -17.35 -4.75 81.06
CA SER A 774 -18.51 -5.07 81.90
C SER A 774 -18.89 -6.54 81.73
N LYS A 775 -19.01 -7.00 80.50
CA LYS A 775 -19.38 -8.38 80.22
C LYS A 775 -18.32 -9.39 80.68
N SER A 776 -17.03 -9.00 80.55
CA SER A 776 -15.94 -9.87 80.90
C SER A 776 -15.81 -10.08 82.40
N LEU A 777 -16.11 -9.03 83.19
CA LEU A 777 -16.08 -9.12 84.66
C LEU A 777 -17.25 -9.95 85.22
N GLU A 778 -18.41 -9.93 84.53
CA GLU A 778 -19.55 -10.77 84.94
C GLU A 778 -19.31 -12.27 84.75
N LEU A 779 -18.47 -12.62 83.75
CA LEU A 779 -18.15 -14.03 83.41
C LEU A 779 -17.11 -14.64 84.34
N LEU A 780 -16.36 -13.80 85.08
CA LEU A 780 -15.28 -14.30 85.96
C LEU A 780 -15.90 -14.98 87.17
N PRO A 781 -15.33 -16.13 87.55
CA PRO A 781 -15.76 -16.79 88.78
C PRO A 781 -15.50 -15.88 89.99
N SER A 782 -16.47 -15.90 90.96
CA SER A 782 -16.37 -15.09 92.19
C SER A 782 -15.10 -15.41 93.06
N THR A 783 -14.47 -16.52 92.82
CA THR A 783 -13.24 -16.96 93.47
C THR A 783 -11.96 -16.35 92.92
N THR A 784 -12.04 -15.56 91.84
CA THR A 784 -10.87 -14.98 91.18
C THR A 784 -10.26 -13.86 92.02
N LYS A 785 -8.93 -13.92 92.18
CA LYS A 785 -8.26 -12.92 93.04
C LYS A 785 -8.04 -11.61 92.23
N MET A 786 -8.24 -10.50 92.87
CA MET A 786 -8.03 -9.17 92.28
C MET A 786 -6.62 -9.01 91.74
N SER A 787 -5.60 -9.62 92.28
CA SER A 787 -4.22 -9.59 91.87
C SER A 787 -4.03 -10.25 90.52
N GLU A 788 -4.88 -11.20 90.11
CA GLU A 788 -4.78 -11.91 88.78
C GLU A 788 -5.32 -11.08 87.69
N ILE A 789 -6.29 -10.20 87.90
CA ILE A 789 -6.93 -9.35 86.91
C ILE A 789 -6.39 -7.91 86.90
N LEU A 790 -5.48 -7.58 87.83
CA LEU A 790 -4.92 -6.23 87.99
C LEU A 790 -4.34 -5.71 86.70
N ALA A 791 -3.47 -6.46 86.00
CA ALA A 791 -2.85 -6.07 84.74
C ALA A 791 -3.89 -5.83 83.61
N TYR A 792 -5.00 -6.57 83.63
CA TYR A 792 -6.09 -6.31 82.65
C TYR A 792 -6.77 -4.96 82.93
N LEU A 793 -7.11 -4.68 84.18
CA LEU A 793 -7.76 -3.44 84.57
C LEU A 793 -6.86 -2.21 84.31
N GLU A 794 -5.57 -2.32 84.60
CA GLU A 794 -4.60 -1.25 84.28
C GLU A 794 -4.60 -0.95 82.76
N ASN A 795 -4.48 -1.97 81.89
CA ASN A 795 -4.50 -1.80 80.49
C ASN A 795 -5.82 -1.17 79.96
N VAL A 796 -6.94 -1.56 80.58
CA VAL A 796 -8.24 -0.98 80.23
C VAL A 796 -8.31 0.50 80.58
N MET A 797 -7.87 0.85 81.84
CA MET A 797 -7.88 2.25 82.29
C MET A 797 -6.96 3.14 81.48
N GLU A 798 -5.76 2.69 81.10
CA GLU A 798 -4.83 3.41 80.26
C GLU A 798 -5.42 3.65 78.88
N HIS A 799 -6.05 2.63 78.28
CA HIS A 799 -6.69 2.76 76.96
C HIS A 799 -7.84 3.75 76.97
N GLN A 800 -8.71 3.69 77.98
CA GLN A 800 -9.81 4.64 78.16
C GLN A 800 -9.33 6.09 78.37
N ALA A 801 -8.25 6.28 79.10
CA ALA A 801 -7.61 7.59 79.31
C ALA A 801 -7.05 8.13 77.95
N MET A 802 -6.42 7.27 77.17
CA MET A 802 -5.89 7.64 75.86
C MET A 802 -7.02 8.04 74.90
N ILE A 803 -8.12 7.27 74.80
CA ILE A 803 -9.28 7.59 73.97
C ILE A 803 -9.87 8.94 74.37
N ARG A 804 -10.04 9.17 75.70
CA ARG A 804 -10.58 10.45 76.19
C ARG A 804 -9.71 11.63 75.79
N ARG A 805 -8.39 11.52 75.88
CA ARG A 805 -7.45 12.56 75.44
C ARG A 805 -7.54 12.79 73.93
N LYS A 806 -7.54 11.71 73.15
CA LYS A 806 -7.70 11.79 71.69
C LYS A 806 -9.01 12.52 71.28
N ASN A 807 -10.13 12.15 71.86
CA ASN A 807 -11.42 12.75 71.58
C ASN A 807 -11.46 14.24 71.99
N GLN A 808 -10.74 14.62 73.05
CA GLN A 808 -10.64 16.00 73.47
C GLN A 808 -9.85 16.84 72.46
N VAL A 809 -8.76 16.31 71.96
CA VAL A 809 -7.95 16.95 70.88
C VAL A 809 -8.83 17.09 69.62
N LEU A 810 -9.46 15.99 69.14
CA LEU A 810 -10.32 16.01 67.98
C LEU A 810 -11.46 17.05 68.10
N LYS A 811 -12.07 17.12 69.26
CA LYS A 811 -13.13 18.13 69.55
C LYS A 811 -12.57 19.54 69.39
N SER A 812 -11.36 19.79 69.88
CA SER A 812 -10.74 21.12 69.79
C SER A 812 -10.39 21.48 68.32
N MET A 813 -9.92 20.50 67.54
CA MET A 813 -9.64 20.71 66.09
C MET A 813 -10.92 21.00 65.30
N LEU A 814 -11.97 20.21 65.49
CA LEU A 814 -13.25 20.42 64.85
C LEU A 814 -13.89 21.78 65.26
N TYR A 815 -13.68 22.22 66.46
CA TYR A 815 -14.14 23.53 66.91
C TYR A 815 -13.39 24.66 66.20
N ALA A 816 -12.06 24.53 66.06
CA ALA A 816 -11.23 25.50 65.30
C ALA A 816 -11.63 25.55 63.84
N GLU A 817 -11.88 24.41 63.18
CA GLU A 817 -12.35 24.32 61.80
C GLU A 817 -13.72 24.97 61.66
N ASN A 818 -14.64 24.72 62.56
CA ASN A 818 -15.94 25.36 62.56
C ASN A 818 -15.85 26.87 62.67
N LEU A 819 -14.98 27.42 63.53
CA LEU A 819 -14.72 28.86 63.60
C LEU A 819 -14.20 29.42 62.28
N GLN A 820 -13.30 28.70 61.66
CA GLN A 820 -12.72 29.12 60.37
C GLN A 820 -13.78 29.14 59.24
N VAL A 821 -14.64 28.11 59.18
CA VAL A 821 -15.76 28.06 58.25
C VAL A 821 -16.76 29.22 58.52
N HIS A 822 -17.06 29.51 59.79
CA HIS A 822 -17.88 30.65 60.18
C HIS A 822 -17.27 31.99 59.73
N GLU A 823 -15.97 32.18 59.92
CA GLU A 823 -15.25 33.38 59.43
C GLU A 823 -15.38 33.53 57.91
N GLN A 824 -15.13 32.44 57.16
CA GLN A 824 -15.29 32.41 55.69
C GLN A 824 -16.72 32.74 55.27
N ARG A 825 -17.72 32.16 55.98
CA ARG A 825 -19.12 32.44 55.71
C ARG A 825 -19.44 33.92 55.95
N MET A 826 -19.00 34.50 57.06
CA MET A 826 -19.23 35.93 57.34
C MET A 826 -18.53 36.82 56.30
N PHE A 827 -17.34 36.43 55.86
CA PHE A 827 -16.63 37.13 54.81
C PHE A 827 -17.43 37.12 53.52
N TYR A 828 -17.93 35.95 53.08
CA TYR A 828 -18.79 35.87 51.85
C TYR A 828 -20.11 36.55 52.02
N GLU A 829 -20.75 36.54 53.20
CA GLU A 829 -21.98 37.27 53.48
C GLU A 829 -21.82 38.78 53.41
N LYS A 830 -20.64 39.33 53.79
CA LYS A 830 -20.30 40.74 53.63
C LYS A 830 -20.01 41.13 52.15
N CYS A 831 -19.67 40.20 51.34
CA CYS A 831 -19.38 40.39 49.93
C CYS A 831 -20.67 40.53 49.10
N LYS A 832 -21.57 41.45 49.50
CA LYS A 832 -22.80 41.71 48.78
C LYS A 832 -22.56 42.45 47.45
N VAL A 833 -23.26 42.07 46.45
CA VAL A 833 -23.24 42.75 45.15
C VAL A 833 -24.65 43.22 44.84
N THR A 834 -24.82 44.54 44.75
CA THR A 834 -26.08 45.13 44.29
C THR A 834 -26.01 45.16 42.77
N ILE A 835 -26.92 44.45 42.10
CA ILE A 835 -27.02 44.44 40.66
C ILE A 835 -27.96 45.57 40.28
N THR A 836 -27.40 46.62 39.66
CA THR A 836 -28.16 47.75 39.07
C THR A 836 -28.34 47.46 37.57
N ASP A 837 -29.26 48.11 36.95
CA ASP A 837 -29.57 47.96 35.51
C ASP A 837 -28.39 48.31 34.59
N GLU A 838 -27.37 48.97 35.13
CA GLU A 838 -26.17 49.37 34.40
C GLU A 838 -25.04 48.35 34.45
N LYS A 839 -25.11 47.36 35.34
CA LYS A 839 -24.05 46.35 35.48
C LYS A 839 -24.04 45.33 34.34
N MET A 840 -22.94 45.30 33.65
CA MET A 840 -22.72 44.42 32.49
C MET A 840 -21.69 43.32 32.78
N CYS A 841 -21.88 42.16 32.20
CA CYS A 841 -20.93 41.09 32.20
C CYS A 841 -19.64 41.53 31.49
N ARG A 842 -18.48 41.37 32.14
CA ARG A 842 -17.19 41.79 31.58
C ARG A 842 -16.76 40.92 30.39
N VAL A 843 -17.27 39.71 30.24
CA VAL A 843 -16.95 38.79 29.12
C VAL A 843 -17.82 39.09 27.88
N CYS A 844 -19.16 39.07 28.00
CA CYS A 844 -20.03 39.18 26.86
C CYS A 844 -20.62 40.63 26.68
N ARG A 845 -20.30 41.56 27.61
CA ARG A 845 -20.74 42.95 27.61
C ARG A 845 -22.26 43.15 27.55
N LYS A 846 -23.03 42.11 27.94
CA LYS A 846 -24.50 42.21 28.07
C LYS A 846 -24.90 42.52 29.52
N LYS A 847 -26.03 43.11 29.74
CA LYS A 847 -26.59 43.39 31.10
C LYS A 847 -26.76 42.07 31.86
N ILE A 848 -26.44 42.04 33.15
CA ILE A 848 -26.54 40.89 33.99
C ILE A 848 -28.02 40.62 34.35
N GLY A 849 -28.79 41.66 34.65
CA GLY A 849 -30.21 41.55 34.97
C GLY A 849 -30.53 40.45 35.97
N ASN A 850 -31.51 39.60 35.64
CA ASN A 850 -31.95 38.48 36.45
C ASN A 850 -31.18 37.16 36.16
N SER A 851 -30.13 37.21 35.38
CA SER A 851 -29.36 36.02 35.04
C SER A 851 -28.45 35.56 36.19
N ALA A 852 -28.25 34.25 36.33
CA ALA A 852 -27.27 33.73 37.27
C ALA A 852 -25.87 34.28 36.94
N PHE A 853 -25.11 34.71 37.93
CA PHE A 853 -23.81 35.33 37.77
C PHE A 853 -22.77 34.79 38.76
N VAL A 854 -21.53 34.94 38.44
CA VAL A 854 -20.39 34.66 39.29
C VAL A 854 -19.67 35.97 39.61
N ARG A 855 -19.31 36.17 40.86
CA ARG A 855 -18.41 37.23 41.31
C ARG A 855 -17.10 36.66 41.71
N TYR A 856 -16.07 37.13 41.06
CA TYR A 856 -14.70 36.76 41.43
C TYR A 856 -14.16 37.62 42.59
N PRO A 857 -13.14 37.17 43.31
CA PRO A 857 -12.52 37.92 44.45
C PRO A 857 -12.00 39.32 44.05
N ASN A 858 -11.60 39.54 42.83
CA ASN A 858 -11.18 40.79 42.28
C ASN A 858 -12.36 41.75 41.98
N GLY A 859 -13.59 41.39 42.32
CA GLY A 859 -14.76 42.20 42.12
C GLY A 859 -15.42 42.14 40.72
N VAL A 860 -14.81 41.38 39.80
CA VAL A 860 -15.34 41.19 38.42
C VAL A 860 -16.62 40.33 38.50
N ILE A 861 -17.65 40.75 37.76
CA ILE A 861 -18.93 40.05 37.69
C ILE A 861 -19.12 39.59 36.25
N VAL A 862 -19.45 38.29 36.09
CA VAL A 862 -19.72 37.68 34.79
C VAL A 862 -20.96 36.78 34.88
N HIS A 863 -21.68 36.57 33.79
CA HIS A 863 -22.75 35.60 33.77
C HIS A 863 -22.21 34.19 34.07
N TYR A 864 -22.98 33.36 34.71
CA TYR A 864 -22.63 32.02 35.03
C TYR A 864 -22.21 31.19 33.78
N TYR A 865 -22.94 31.35 32.69
CA TYR A 865 -22.61 30.68 31.40
C TYR A 865 -21.39 31.28 30.67
N CYS A 866 -20.92 32.48 31.07
CA CYS A 866 -19.67 33.07 30.55
C CYS A 866 -18.46 32.66 31.38
N CYS A 867 -18.66 31.97 32.48
CA CYS A 867 -17.62 31.46 33.36
C CYS A 867 -17.16 30.09 32.86
N LYS A 868 -15.96 29.98 32.30
CA LYS A 868 -15.40 28.71 31.87
C LYS A 868 -14.83 27.90 33.05
N ASP A 869 -14.17 28.56 33.99
CA ASP A 869 -13.69 27.98 35.23
C ASP A 869 -14.09 28.88 36.42
N PRO A 870 -14.79 28.32 37.46
CA PRO A 870 -15.15 29.07 38.65
C PRO A 870 -13.95 29.56 39.47
N LYS A 871 -12.77 28.99 39.30
CA LYS A 871 -11.56 29.32 40.07
C LYS A 871 -10.72 30.41 39.43
N GLU A 872 -10.80 30.58 38.15
CA GLU A 872 -9.99 31.56 37.39
C GLU A 872 -10.86 32.67 36.76
N CYS A 873 -10.46 33.92 36.99
CA CYS A 873 -11.20 35.07 36.43
C CYS A 873 -10.96 35.15 34.90
N PRO A 874 -11.97 35.10 34.04
CA PRO A 874 -11.81 35.12 32.58
C PRO A 874 -11.41 36.50 32.02
N VAL A 875 -11.17 37.48 32.83
CA VAL A 875 -10.79 38.84 32.46
C VAL A 875 -9.64 39.26 33.36
N GLU A 876 -8.49 39.44 32.76
CA GLU A 876 -7.36 40.10 33.42
C GLU A 876 -7.73 41.59 33.69
N VAL A 877 -7.50 42.03 34.91
CA VAL A 877 -7.82 43.38 35.36
C VAL A 877 -6.73 44.34 34.92
#